data_dfc6b743ef2288e5e7b2cd3f27d8feae
#
_entry.id   dfc6b743ef2288e5e7b2cd3f27d8feae
#
_cell.length_a   1.000
_cell.length_b   1.000
_cell.length_c   1.000
_cell.angle_alpha   90.00
_cell.angle_beta   90.00
_cell.angle_gamma   90.00
#
_symmetry.space_group_name_H-M   'P 1'
#
loop_
_entity.id
_entity.type
_entity.pdbx_description
1 polymer ?
#
loop_
_entity_poly.entity_id
_entity_poly.type
_entity_poly.pdbx_seq_one_letter_code
_entity_poly.pdbx_strand_id
1 'polypeptide(L)'
;MLDEFLKKLQCGEIEMTARITVDGEVQRPEECVVSFAKETGHGQIAMRYADFQDDLYFTLQGTDLTFRRVFRNTSSRSQKLNELVVEFEGISFGQPPHEDYFYHNENPRIYEVMSFPIDYRRSALDAKDTGFDFVAGNRWADPGVAGDLIGASIYQPFPAILLSNYKTRHGLVHGTLSQRFCYHCYLVAHEEGTVKLTAFSRFKDIEALTMAPGRIITDEWYLGTTDCADDLDHLFDGYVAVLRKFLPPMFGSTSVNRYSMVWGSWNDGIFRKISEEMLLQEARHLKANFPMVEWLQVDDGYAVNLSPAHGLGVPYEGEKGIDRKKFPDGMRHFTDEIRKIGLKPAIWIGGFCPKYTPIYQTHPEWFIDYDYRVPDSAPLDPSVPEAREYMLHALDTLILEYGFDGVKQDFWSYAFEDSHNLYHGPHDHSGYEYRTWWLREFRRRLPAYAHFQSGCDIAMGNPFLGEFYTNYRYGIDIGAGTWDYVKTNFLWGIACFATHTNDLCVPNSDSVGLFPGLNDTEAMFCLNYCLVTHSMVEIAGRLSLHSDSPRLTVLKKAVCCPNNGADVFLARYDYRDHRHPIPEILYFNTPFFAVKASGDAVPLRTVGLFNVEETDKEIKLAPEDLKLPAGKYILTDVWTGRTFDFSREVAVPVVAHGSCLLAVNQACGQQLLDSNVGAWEVHGERQGEALRLTMAVRYRQDEAQLLFAKPLRQVSLALNGRPLDFSLNGNAMLFQVSSPGELALELKD
;
A
#
# COMPACT_ATOMS: atom_id res chain seq x y z
N MET A 1 -20.36 -16.51 -18.97
CA MET A 1 -20.56 -16.65 -17.53
C MET A 1 -21.41 -15.52 -16.95
N LEU A 2 -21.06 -14.24 -17.06
CA LEU A 2 -21.92 -13.16 -16.55
C LEU A 2 -23.30 -13.16 -17.21
N ASP A 3 -23.37 -13.42 -18.54
CA ASP A 3 -24.65 -13.65 -19.23
C ASP A 3 -25.43 -14.83 -18.64
N GLU A 4 -24.73 -15.86 -18.21
CA GLU A 4 -25.35 -17.00 -17.53
C GLU A 4 -25.76 -16.66 -16.11
N PHE A 5 -24.93 -15.93 -15.36
CA PHE A 5 -25.27 -15.39 -14.06
C PHE A 5 -26.52 -14.50 -14.13
N LEU A 6 -26.56 -13.56 -15.08
CA LEU A 6 -27.70 -12.70 -15.30
C LEU A 6 -28.95 -13.46 -15.74
N LYS A 7 -28.80 -14.51 -16.57
CA LYS A 7 -29.91 -15.38 -16.92
C LYS A 7 -30.43 -16.14 -15.70
N LYS A 8 -29.55 -16.68 -14.88
CA LYS A 8 -29.90 -17.36 -13.64
C LYS A 8 -30.57 -16.42 -12.66
N LEU A 9 -30.09 -15.17 -12.56
CA LEU A 9 -30.74 -14.14 -11.79
C LEU A 9 -32.15 -13.79 -12.32
N GLN A 10 -32.30 -13.70 -13.65
CA GLN A 10 -33.59 -13.43 -14.30
C GLN A 10 -34.60 -14.58 -14.18
N CYS A 11 -34.14 -15.83 -14.14
CA CYS A 11 -35.02 -17.01 -13.99
C CYS A 11 -35.20 -17.47 -12.52
N GLY A 12 -34.56 -16.77 -11.58
CA GLY A 12 -34.67 -17.05 -10.15
C GLY A 12 -33.82 -18.22 -9.65
N GLU A 13 -32.84 -18.70 -10.44
CA GLU A 13 -31.85 -19.68 -9.99
C GLU A 13 -30.80 -19.05 -9.08
N ILE A 14 -30.51 -17.76 -9.29
CA ILE A 14 -29.76 -16.90 -8.35
C ILE A 14 -30.72 -15.84 -7.87
N GLU A 15 -30.90 -15.75 -6.59
CA GLU A 15 -31.75 -14.74 -5.97
C GLU A 15 -30.90 -13.56 -5.47
N MET A 16 -31.28 -12.35 -5.87
CA MET A 16 -30.74 -11.13 -5.30
C MET A 16 -31.78 -10.52 -4.37
N THR A 17 -31.45 -10.43 -3.11
CA THR A 17 -32.31 -9.79 -2.10
C THR A 17 -31.60 -8.58 -1.51
N ALA A 18 -32.39 -7.62 -1.04
CA ALA A 18 -31.87 -6.48 -0.31
C ALA A 18 -32.66 -6.30 0.98
N ARG A 19 -31.98 -5.84 2.01
CA ARG A 19 -32.58 -5.46 3.28
C ARG A 19 -31.86 -4.25 3.88
N ILE A 20 -32.55 -3.55 4.73
CA ILE A 20 -31.98 -2.47 5.52
C ILE A 20 -32.22 -2.76 7.00
N THR A 21 -31.36 -2.23 7.86
CA THR A 21 -31.61 -2.20 9.31
C THR A 21 -31.74 -0.75 9.75
N VAL A 22 -32.86 -0.40 10.32
CA VAL A 22 -33.19 0.97 10.73
C VAL A 22 -33.75 0.92 12.16
N ASP A 23 -33.24 1.80 13.02
CA ASP A 23 -33.58 1.83 14.45
C ASP A 23 -33.46 0.44 15.13
N GLY A 24 -32.50 -0.39 14.64
CA GLY A 24 -32.27 -1.74 15.11
C GLY A 24 -33.20 -2.81 14.52
N GLU A 25 -34.16 -2.44 13.69
CA GLU A 25 -35.14 -3.35 13.08
C GLU A 25 -34.80 -3.64 11.62
N VAL A 26 -34.77 -4.92 11.24
CA VAL A 26 -34.56 -5.36 9.87
C VAL A 26 -35.82 -5.13 9.04
N GLN A 27 -35.69 -4.42 7.94
CA GLN A 27 -36.78 -4.16 6.99
C GLN A 27 -36.41 -4.75 5.63
N ARG A 28 -37.41 -5.38 4.99
CA ARG A 28 -37.35 -5.79 3.58
C ARG A 28 -38.16 -4.83 2.73
N PRO A 29 -37.86 -4.65 1.44
CA PRO A 29 -38.65 -3.77 0.59
C PRO A 29 -40.10 -4.29 0.46
N GLU A 30 -41.05 -3.36 0.56
CA GLU A 30 -42.46 -3.64 0.33
C GLU A 30 -42.76 -3.82 -1.17
N GLU A 31 -41.96 -3.16 -2.00
CA GLU A 31 -42.02 -3.23 -3.45
C GLU A 31 -40.64 -3.29 -4.04
N CYS A 32 -40.44 -4.17 -5.02
CA CYS A 32 -39.20 -4.27 -5.79
C CYS A 32 -39.55 -4.36 -7.29
N VAL A 33 -39.09 -3.37 -8.07
CA VAL A 33 -39.33 -3.32 -9.52
C VAL A 33 -38.01 -3.35 -10.24
N VAL A 34 -37.85 -4.32 -11.14
CA VAL A 34 -36.67 -4.45 -12.00
C VAL A 34 -37.02 -4.04 -13.42
N SER A 35 -36.21 -3.14 -13.97
CA SER A 35 -36.29 -2.74 -15.39
C SER A 35 -34.92 -2.88 -16.03
N PHE A 36 -34.88 -3.41 -17.24
CA PHE A 36 -33.62 -3.60 -18.00
C PHE A 36 -33.86 -3.38 -19.49
N ALA A 37 -33.07 -2.48 -20.07
CA ALA A 37 -33.03 -2.22 -21.50
C ALA A 37 -31.83 -2.97 -22.12
N LYS A 38 -32.09 -4.14 -22.67
CA LYS A 38 -31.06 -5.04 -23.20
C LYS A 38 -30.20 -4.39 -24.30
N GLU A 39 -30.79 -3.53 -25.12
CA GLU A 39 -30.11 -2.85 -26.24
C GLU A 39 -29.04 -1.86 -25.77
N THR A 40 -29.22 -1.25 -24.62
CA THR A 40 -28.30 -0.25 -24.05
C THR A 40 -27.45 -0.79 -22.90
N GLY A 41 -27.77 -1.97 -22.39
CA GLY A 41 -27.13 -2.54 -21.22
C GLY A 41 -27.44 -1.80 -19.89
N HIS A 42 -28.43 -0.89 -19.87
CA HIS A 42 -28.80 -0.14 -18.67
C HIS A 42 -30.05 -0.71 -18.00
N GLY A 43 -30.05 -0.68 -16.67
CA GLY A 43 -31.20 -1.10 -15.89
C GLY A 43 -31.29 -0.42 -14.54
N GLN A 44 -32.38 -0.69 -13.86
CA GLN A 44 -32.66 -0.20 -12.52
C GLN A 44 -33.40 -1.26 -11.72
N ILE A 45 -33.03 -1.36 -10.44
CA ILE A 45 -33.78 -2.08 -9.43
C ILE A 45 -34.27 -1.04 -8.44
N ALA A 46 -35.56 -0.79 -8.44
CA ALA A 46 -36.21 0.20 -7.56
C ALA A 46 -36.85 -0.52 -6.38
N MET A 47 -36.41 -0.24 -5.19
CA MET A 47 -36.90 -0.82 -3.95
C MET A 47 -37.53 0.25 -3.09
N ARG A 48 -38.70 -0.07 -2.53
CA ARG A 48 -39.48 0.83 -1.69
C ARG A 48 -39.70 0.19 -0.32
N TYR A 49 -39.34 0.93 0.68
CA TYR A 49 -39.60 0.64 2.09
C TYR A 49 -40.60 1.67 2.62
N ALA A 50 -41.16 1.46 3.79
CA ALA A 50 -42.13 2.40 4.38
C ALA A 50 -41.63 3.86 4.41
N ASP A 51 -40.39 4.06 4.78
CA ASP A 51 -39.77 5.38 5.00
C ASP A 51 -38.53 5.63 4.12
N PHE A 52 -38.17 4.69 3.26
CA PHE A 52 -36.95 4.79 2.44
C PHE A 52 -37.17 4.37 0.99
N GLN A 53 -36.38 4.95 0.15
CA GLN A 53 -36.22 4.57 -1.25
C GLN A 53 -34.81 4.15 -1.51
N ASP A 54 -34.61 3.02 -2.18
CA ASP A 54 -33.31 2.48 -2.57
C ASP A 54 -33.35 2.13 -4.06
N ASP A 55 -32.62 2.85 -4.86
CA ASP A 55 -32.54 2.66 -6.30
C ASP A 55 -31.12 2.20 -6.68
N LEU A 56 -31.03 1.03 -7.27
CA LEU A 56 -29.80 0.50 -7.86
C LEU A 56 -29.86 0.67 -9.38
N TYR A 57 -29.11 1.62 -9.91
CA TYR A 57 -28.91 1.76 -11.35
C TYR A 57 -27.74 0.90 -11.76
N PHE A 58 -27.87 0.11 -12.81
CA PHE A 58 -26.78 -0.72 -13.27
C PHE A 58 -26.50 -0.57 -14.76
N THR A 59 -25.24 -0.80 -15.14
CA THR A 59 -24.76 -0.79 -16.51
C THR A 59 -23.96 -2.05 -16.77
N LEU A 60 -24.34 -2.81 -17.80
CA LEU A 60 -23.64 -4.00 -18.26
C LEU A 60 -22.76 -3.65 -19.46
N GLN A 61 -21.46 -3.90 -19.36
CA GLN A 61 -20.49 -3.73 -20.45
C GLN A 61 -19.61 -4.99 -20.56
N GLY A 62 -19.87 -5.82 -21.57
CA GLY A 62 -19.18 -7.09 -21.72
C GLY A 62 -19.43 -8.01 -20.53
N THR A 63 -18.39 -8.33 -19.80
CA THR A 63 -18.42 -9.17 -18.58
C THR A 63 -18.51 -8.36 -17.28
N ASP A 64 -18.64 -7.05 -17.37
CA ASP A 64 -18.60 -6.14 -16.24
C ASP A 64 -19.97 -5.54 -15.99
N LEU A 65 -20.40 -5.59 -14.74
CA LEU A 65 -21.61 -4.96 -14.26
C LEU A 65 -21.25 -3.90 -13.21
N THR A 66 -21.59 -2.67 -13.49
CA THR A 66 -21.40 -1.58 -12.52
C THR A 66 -22.75 -1.14 -11.97
N PHE A 67 -22.82 -0.95 -10.68
CA PHE A 67 -24.02 -0.49 -9.96
C PHE A 67 -23.75 0.89 -9.35
N ARG A 68 -24.78 1.73 -9.40
CA ARG A 68 -24.84 2.96 -8.62
C ARG A 68 -26.07 2.90 -7.73
N ARG A 69 -25.87 2.88 -6.43
CA ARG A 69 -26.93 2.95 -5.41
C ARG A 69 -27.27 4.39 -5.11
N VAL A 70 -28.56 4.67 -4.96
CA VAL A 70 -29.10 5.92 -4.44
C VAL A 70 -30.10 5.58 -3.35
N PHE A 71 -29.68 5.67 -2.10
CA PHE A 71 -30.49 5.39 -0.93
C PHE A 71 -30.95 6.70 -0.28
N ARG A 72 -32.26 6.86 -0.04
CA ARG A 72 -32.85 8.11 0.43
C ARG A 72 -33.84 7.87 1.57
N ASN A 73 -33.76 8.70 2.61
CA ASN A 73 -34.84 8.83 3.57
C ASN A 73 -35.99 9.69 2.94
N THR A 74 -37.16 9.09 2.73
CA THR A 74 -38.36 9.73 2.15
C THR A 74 -39.34 10.20 3.20
N SER A 75 -39.11 9.85 4.47
CA SER A 75 -39.98 10.27 5.56
C SER A 75 -39.74 11.72 5.99
N SER A 76 -40.67 12.26 6.79
CA SER A 76 -40.55 13.59 7.38
C SER A 76 -39.73 13.62 8.70
N ARG A 77 -39.20 12.49 9.14
CA ARG A 77 -38.45 12.35 10.42
C ARG A 77 -37.05 11.83 10.18
N SER A 78 -36.15 12.16 11.08
CA SER A 78 -34.82 11.53 11.15
C SER A 78 -34.93 10.10 11.67
N GLN A 79 -34.17 9.20 11.09
CA GLN A 79 -34.12 7.79 11.46
C GLN A 79 -32.67 7.32 11.54
N LYS A 80 -32.42 6.26 12.28
CA LYS A 80 -31.07 5.70 12.46
C LYS A 80 -30.87 4.51 11.52
N LEU A 81 -30.00 4.68 10.54
CA LEU A 81 -29.58 3.61 9.61
C LEU A 81 -28.41 2.84 10.19
N ASN A 82 -28.62 1.56 10.50
CA ASN A 82 -27.58 0.67 11.00
C ASN A 82 -26.83 -0.04 9.87
N GLU A 83 -27.56 -0.49 8.82
CA GLU A 83 -26.99 -1.35 7.81
C GLU A 83 -27.75 -1.29 6.49
N LEU A 84 -27.00 -1.35 5.39
CA LEU A 84 -27.50 -1.58 4.03
C LEU A 84 -26.92 -2.88 3.52
N VAL A 85 -27.74 -3.81 3.07
CA VAL A 85 -27.34 -5.15 2.67
C VAL A 85 -27.84 -5.48 1.27
N VAL A 86 -26.99 -6.19 0.50
CA VAL A 86 -27.38 -6.90 -0.71
C VAL A 86 -26.87 -8.34 -0.60
N GLU A 87 -27.72 -9.30 -0.87
CA GLU A 87 -27.40 -10.72 -0.78
C GLU A 87 -27.62 -11.37 -2.15
N PHE A 88 -26.68 -12.24 -2.52
CA PHE A 88 -26.80 -13.09 -3.70
C PHE A 88 -26.77 -14.54 -3.22
N GLU A 89 -27.85 -15.28 -3.46
CA GLU A 89 -28.00 -16.68 -3.10
C GLU A 89 -28.02 -17.57 -4.34
N GLY A 90 -27.61 -18.82 -4.20
CA GLY A 90 -27.61 -19.78 -5.29
C GLY A 90 -26.44 -19.63 -6.29
N ILE A 91 -25.36 -18.94 -5.91
CA ILE A 91 -24.16 -18.82 -6.77
C ILE A 91 -23.53 -20.19 -6.95
N SER A 92 -23.36 -20.64 -8.19
CA SER A 92 -22.72 -21.90 -8.53
C SER A 92 -21.84 -21.74 -9.78
N PHE A 93 -20.62 -22.24 -9.71
CA PHE A 93 -19.65 -22.27 -10.83
C PHE A 93 -19.40 -23.68 -11.37
N GLY A 94 -20.36 -24.59 -11.25
CA GLY A 94 -20.26 -25.97 -11.68
C GLY A 94 -20.72 -26.94 -10.59
N GLN A 95 -20.60 -28.23 -10.86
CA GLN A 95 -21.01 -29.26 -9.93
C GLN A 95 -20.06 -29.36 -8.74
N PRO A 96 -20.57 -29.66 -7.51
CA PRO A 96 -19.70 -29.91 -6.36
C PRO A 96 -18.69 -31.04 -6.65
N PRO A 97 -17.61 -31.12 -5.93
CA PRO A 97 -17.52 -30.85 -4.48
C PRO A 97 -17.22 -29.39 -4.16
N HIS A 98 -17.77 -28.94 -3.03
CA HIS A 98 -17.56 -27.61 -2.48
C HIS A 98 -16.11 -27.37 -2.04
N GLU A 99 -15.32 -28.42 -1.86
CA GLU A 99 -13.86 -28.36 -1.59
C GLU A 99 -13.08 -27.62 -2.67
N ASP A 100 -13.64 -27.47 -3.87
CA ASP A 100 -13.04 -26.71 -4.97
C ASP A 100 -13.41 -25.22 -4.97
N TYR A 101 -14.30 -24.79 -4.08
CA TYR A 101 -14.69 -23.40 -3.94
C TYR A 101 -13.83 -22.65 -2.95
N PHE A 102 -13.39 -21.47 -3.35
CA PHE A 102 -12.57 -20.60 -2.54
C PHE A 102 -13.09 -19.18 -2.60
N TYR A 103 -12.88 -18.45 -1.54
CA TYR A 103 -12.97 -17.01 -1.57
C TYR A 103 -11.58 -16.39 -1.41
N HIS A 104 -11.39 -15.23 -2.01
CA HIS A 104 -10.17 -14.47 -1.92
C HIS A 104 -10.51 -13.05 -1.50
N ASN A 105 -9.91 -12.61 -0.43
CA ASN A 105 -9.93 -11.24 0.05
C ASN A 105 -8.61 -10.93 0.72
N GLU A 106 -8.09 -9.75 0.48
CA GLU A 106 -6.86 -9.33 1.11
C GLU A 106 -7.11 -8.83 2.52
N ASN A 107 -6.54 -9.52 3.48
CA ASN A 107 -6.47 -9.05 4.85
C ASN A 107 -5.07 -9.29 5.40
N PRO A 108 -4.15 -8.35 5.21
CA PRO A 108 -2.74 -8.50 5.57
C PRO A 108 -2.49 -8.69 7.06
N ARG A 109 -3.47 -8.41 7.92
CA ARG A 109 -3.27 -8.53 9.37
C ARG A 109 -3.44 -9.92 9.94
N ILE A 110 -3.86 -10.88 9.15
CA ILE A 110 -4.20 -12.19 9.72
C ILE A 110 -3.15 -13.24 9.41
N TYR A 111 -2.05 -12.88 8.77
CA TYR A 111 -0.98 -13.81 8.36
C TYR A 111 -1.49 -15.01 7.53
N GLU A 112 -2.66 -14.86 6.94
CA GLU A 112 -3.30 -15.95 6.27
C GLU A 112 -3.26 -15.74 4.78
N VAL A 113 -3.31 -16.82 4.07
CA VAL A 113 -3.34 -16.91 2.64
C VAL A 113 -4.42 -16.02 2.06
N MET A 114 -4.16 -15.51 0.91
CA MET A 114 -5.08 -14.67 0.15
C MET A 114 -6.35 -15.42 -0.29
N SER A 115 -6.33 -16.74 -0.34
CA SER A 115 -7.46 -17.57 -0.74
C SER A 115 -7.78 -18.65 0.31
N PHE A 116 -9.05 -18.83 0.59
CA PHE A 116 -9.55 -19.75 1.59
C PHE A 116 -10.57 -20.70 0.97
N PRO A 117 -10.58 -21.99 1.38
CA PRO A 117 -11.71 -22.86 1.11
C PRO A 117 -13.00 -22.23 1.65
N ILE A 118 -14.10 -22.42 0.95
CA ILE A 118 -15.36 -21.74 1.28
C ILE A 118 -15.94 -22.14 2.65
N ASP A 119 -15.55 -23.29 3.14
CA ASP A 119 -15.90 -23.81 4.47
C ASP A 119 -14.85 -23.48 5.54
N TYR A 120 -13.79 -22.78 5.17
CA TYR A 120 -12.76 -22.35 6.12
C TYR A 120 -13.34 -21.32 7.09
N ARG A 121 -13.41 -21.69 8.35
CA ARG A 121 -13.85 -20.79 9.42
C ARG A 121 -12.64 -20.17 10.10
N ARG A 122 -12.51 -18.89 9.97
CA ARG A 122 -11.57 -18.12 10.78
C ARG A 122 -11.93 -18.25 12.24
N SER A 123 -11.08 -18.86 13.02
CA SER A 123 -11.18 -18.76 14.47
C SER A 123 -10.39 -17.54 14.93
N ALA A 124 -11.00 -16.72 15.77
CA ALA A 124 -10.28 -15.65 16.49
C ALA A 124 -9.15 -16.20 17.39
N LEU A 125 -9.01 -17.50 17.46
CA LEU A 125 -8.00 -18.22 18.24
C LEU A 125 -6.68 -18.39 17.49
N ASP A 126 -6.70 -18.40 16.16
CA ASP A 126 -5.47 -18.54 15.35
C ASP A 126 -4.58 -17.29 15.47
N ALA A 127 -5.17 -16.19 15.86
CA ALA A 127 -4.44 -14.97 16.18
C ALA A 127 -3.55 -15.06 17.43
N LYS A 128 -3.80 -16.01 18.32
CA LYS A 128 -3.01 -16.20 19.56
C LYS A 128 -1.68 -16.90 19.31
N ASP A 129 -1.60 -17.72 18.27
CA ASP A 129 -0.38 -18.47 17.95
C ASP A 129 0.70 -17.61 17.28
N THR A 130 0.35 -16.41 16.81
CA THR A 130 1.30 -15.50 16.15
C THR A 130 2.11 -14.64 17.12
N GLY A 131 1.85 -14.72 18.43
CA GLY A 131 2.59 -13.99 19.46
C GLY A 131 2.40 -12.47 19.48
N PHE A 132 1.50 -11.94 18.65
CA PHE A 132 1.21 -10.51 18.59
C PHE A 132 -0.15 -10.16 19.19
N ASP A 133 -0.15 -9.57 20.37
CA ASP A 133 -1.34 -9.00 21.03
C ASP A 133 -2.08 -7.93 20.19
N PHE A 134 -1.44 -7.39 19.18
CA PHE A 134 -2.04 -6.44 18.24
C PHE A 134 -3.23 -6.99 17.47
N VAL A 135 -3.27 -8.29 17.28
CA VAL A 135 -4.35 -8.98 16.54
C VAL A 135 -5.50 -9.37 17.47
N ALA A 136 -5.25 -9.49 18.77
CA ALA A 136 -6.28 -9.80 19.79
C ALA A 136 -7.38 -8.73 19.89
N GLY A 137 -7.17 -7.61 19.22
CA GLY A 137 -8.15 -6.55 19.10
C GLY A 137 -9.20 -6.71 18.02
N ASN A 138 -9.33 -7.86 17.40
CA ASN A 138 -10.46 -8.15 16.53
C ASN A 138 -11.76 -8.31 17.34
N ARG A 139 -12.19 -7.22 17.99
CA ARG A 139 -13.58 -7.08 18.46
C ARG A 139 -14.61 -7.08 17.32
N TRP A 140 -14.14 -7.23 16.10
CA TRP A 140 -14.90 -7.12 14.86
C TRP A 140 -15.44 -8.45 14.33
N ALA A 141 -14.93 -9.56 14.80
CA ALA A 141 -15.67 -10.79 14.72
C ALA A 141 -16.80 -10.66 15.73
N ASP A 142 -17.92 -10.09 15.33
CA ASP A 142 -19.15 -10.12 16.11
C ASP A 142 -19.44 -11.60 16.41
N PRO A 143 -19.35 -12.05 17.67
CA PRO A 143 -19.60 -13.45 18.00
C PRO A 143 -21.06 -13.85 17.73
N GLY A 144 -21.90 -12.91 17.38
CA GLY A 144 -23.30 -13.13 17.00
C GLY A 144 -23.53 -13.31 15.50
N VAL A 145 -22.54 -13.05 14.64
CA VAL A 145 -22.67 -13.28 13.20
C VAL A 145 -22.25 -14.71 12.89
N ALA A 146 -23.21 -15.57 12.62
CA ALA A 146 -22.96 -16.92 12.15
C ALA A 146 -22.39 -16.85 10.72
N GLY A 147 -21.11 -17.11 10.56
CA GLY A 147 -20.39 -17.11 9.29
C GLY A 147 -19.10 -16.27 9.33
N ASP A 148 -18.28 -16.44 8.33
CA ASP A 148 -17.01 -15.74 8.25
C ASP A 148 -17.23 -14.32 7.72
N LEU A 149 -16.99 -13.32 8.56
CA LEU A 149 -17.01 -11.92 8.16
C LEU A 149 -15.71 -11.59 7.45
N ILE A 150 -15.80 -11.36 6.14
CA ILE A 150 -14.66 -11.08 5.28
C ILE A 150 -14.65 -9.59 4.95
N GLY A 151 -13.48 -8.98 5.05
CA GLY A 151 -13.34 -7.57 4.72
C GLY A 151 -13.77 -6.61 5.81
N ALA A 152 -14.32 -7.08 6.92
CA ALA A 152 -14.59 -6.25 8.08
C ALA A 152 -13.33 -6.14 8.94
N SER A 153 -12.50 -5.21 8.64
CA SER A 153 -11.32 -4.90 9.45
C SER A 153 -11.29 -3.40 9.71
N ILE A 154 -10.95 -3.05 10.93
CA ILE A 154 -10.63 -1.67 11.30
C ILE A 154 -9.50 -1.10 10.45
N TYR A 155 -8.75 -1.96 9.79
CA TYR A 155 -7.55 -1.62 9.04
C TYR A 155 -7.75 -1.59 7.53
N GLN A 156 -9.00 -1.54 7.09
CA GLN A 156 -9.36 -1.31 5.70
C GLN A 156 -8.83 -2.39 4.76
N PRO A 157 -9.53 -3.52 4.69
CA PRO A 157 -9.22 -4.55 3.73
C PRO A 157 -9.35 -4.01 2.30
N PHE A 158 -8.79 -4.74 1.36
CA PHE A 158 -9.05 -4.50 -0.04
C PHE A 158 -10.55 -4.53 -0.31
N PRO A 159 -11.08 -3.56 -1.03
CA PRO A 159 -12.52 -3.33 -1.12
C PRO A 159 -13.23 -4.25 -2.12
N ALA A 160 -12.74 -5.47 -2.32
CA ALA A 160 -13.34 -6.46 -3.19
C ALA A 160 -13.15 -7.88 -2.66
N ILE A 161 -14.00 -8.79 -3.12
CA ILE A 161 -13.92 -10.22 -2.87
C ILE A 161 -14.02 -10.98 -4.18
N LEU A 162 -13.25 -12.05 -4.31
CA LEU A 162 -13.38 -13.05 -5.35
C LEU A 162 -13.95 -14.33 -4.75
N LEU A 163 -14.98 -14.88 -5.39
CA LEU A 163 -15.46 -16.24 -5.19
C LEU A 163 -15.06 -17.07 -6.41
N SER A 164 -14.42 -18.21 -6.22
CA SER A 164 -13.89 -18.99 -7.34
C SER A 164 -14.01 -20.49 -7.16
N ASN A 165 -13.99 -21.21 -8.27
CA ASN A 165 -13.83 -22.65 -8.30
C ASN A 165 -12.60 -23.00 -9.15
N TYR A 166 -11.63 -23.64 -8.54
CA TYR A 166 -10.35 -23.93 -9.18
C TYR A 166 -10.41 -24.96 -10.29
N LYS A 167 -11.33 -25.94 -10.22
CA LYS A 167 -11.43 -26.95 -11.27
C LYS A 167 -12.04 -26.40 -12.53
N THR A 168 -13.07 -25.57 -12.37
CA THR A 168 -13.71 -24.94 -13.53
C THR A 168 -12.97 -23.69 -13.99
N ARG A 169 -12.05 -23.15 -13.18
CA ARG A 169 -11.31 -21.90 -13.38
C ARG A 169 -12.19 -20.65 -13.47
N HIS A 170 -13.40 -20.75 -12.95
CA HIS A 170 -14.37 -19.67 -12.98
C HIS A 170 -14.49 -19.00 -11.64
N GLY A 171 -14.68 -17.68 -11.65
CA GLY A 171 -14.89 -16.89 -10.48
C GLY A 171 -15.79 -15.69 -10.69
N LEU A 172 -16.27 -15.15 -9.59
CA LEU A 172 -17.08 -13.93 -9.50
C LEU A 172 -16.35 -12.95 -8.59
N VAL A 173 -16.08 -11.76 -9.10
CA VAL A 173 -15.52 -10.65 -8.34
C VAL A 173 -16.63 -9.68 -8.00
N HIS A 174 -16.78 -9.34 -6.72
CA HIS A 174 -17.61 -8.24 -6.25
C HIS A 174 -16.74 -7.23 -5.52
N GLY A 175 -16.89 -5.95 -5.84
CA GLY A 175 -16.10 -4.89 -5.22
C GLY A 175 -16.79 -3.54 -5.22
N THR A 176 -16.39 -2.66 -4.30
CA THR A 176 -16.85 -1.28 -4.33
C THR A 176 -16.02 -0.44 -5.29
N LEU A 177 -16.68 0.50 -5.98
CA LEU A 177 -16.06 1.50 -6.85
C LEU A 177 -16.00 2.87 -6.20
N SER A 178 -16.62 3.02 -5.03
CA SER A 178 -16.52 4.23 -4.20
C SER A 178 -16.59 3.87 -2.71
N GLN A 179 -15.81 4.57 -1.91
CA GLN A 179 -15.91 4.53 -0.45
C GLN A 179 -16.15 5.95 0.05
N ARG A 180 -17.39 6.26 0.41
CA ARG A 180 -17.77 7.62 0.81
C ARG A 180 -18.33 7.70 2.22
N PHE A 181 -18.99 6.64 2.69
CA PHE A 181 -19.74 6.66 3.95
C PHE A 181 -19.25 5.63 4.94
N CYS A 182 -18.79 4.46 4.46
CA CYS A 182 -18.39 3.34 5.29
C CYS A 182 -17.54 2.36 4.50
N TYR A 183 -17.03 1.36 5.19
CA TYR A 183 -16.44 0.19 4.56
C TYR A 183 -17.51 -0.78 4.11
N HIS A 184 -17.23 -1.45 2.99
CA HIS A 184 -18.01 -2.60 2.57
C HIS A 184 -17.42 -3.84 3.21
N CYS A 185 -18.31 -4.67 3.74
CA CYS A 185 -17.99 -5.94 4.35
C CYS A 185 -18.64 -7.07 3.57
N TYR A 186 -18.06 -8.26 3.65
CA TYR A 186 -18.54 -9.41 2.93
C TYR A 186 -18.72 -10.58 3.90
N LEU A 187 -19.81 -11.32 3.72
CA LEU A 187 -20.06 -12.58 4.36
C LEU A 187 -20.26 -13.64 3.28
N VAL A 188 -19.55 -14.73 3.39
CA VAL A 188 -19.67 -15.86 2.47
C VAL A 188 -20.20 -17.05 3.27
N ALA A 189 -21.28 -17.65 2.79
CA ALA A 189 -21.83 -18.87 3.33
C ALA A 189 -21.99 -19.92 2.24
N HIS A 190 -21.79 -21.17 2.57
CA HIS A 190 -21.98 -22.30 1.68
C HIS A 190 -23.22 -23.11 2.12
N GLU A 191 -24.13 -23.36 1.20
CA GLU A 191 -25.34 -24.15 1.41
C GLU A 191 -25.55 -25.12 0.25
N GLU A 192 -25.55 -26.43 0.52
CA GLU A 192 -25.95 -27.50 -0.41
C GLU A 192 -25.39 -27.39 -1.85
N GLY A 193 -24.10 -27.00 -2.00
CA GLY A 193 -23.45 -26.89 -3.31
C GLY A 193 -23.59 -25.53 -4.00
N THR A 194 -24.15 -24.56 -3.33
CA THR A 194 -24.21 -23.16 -3.75
C THR A 194 -23.58 -22.24 -2.73
N VAL A 195 -23.25 -21.04 -3.15
CA VAL A 195 -22.65 -19.99 -2.32
C VAL A 195 -23.64 -18.86 -2.16
N LYS A 196 -23.74 -18.36 -0.94
CA LYS A 196 -24.38 -17.08 -0.62
C LYS A 196 -23.29 -16.05 -0.37
N LEU A 197 -23.36 -14.94 -1.10
CA LEU A 197 -22.54 -13.76 -0.88
C LEU A 197 -23.42 -12.65 -0.32
N THR A 198 -23.09 -12.17 0.87
CA THR A 198 -23.70 -10.98 1.46
C THR A 198 -22.71 -9.83 1.40
N ALA A 199 -23.04 -8.77 0.70
CA ALA A 199 -22.29 -7.52 0.67
C ALA A 199 -23.08 -6.47 1.49
N PHE A 200 -22.42 -5.85 2.47
CA PHE A 200 -23.10 -4.91 3.33
C PHE A 200 -22.24 -3.70 3.69
N SER A 201 -22.92 -2.59 3.84
CA SER A 201 -22.42 -1.34 4.39
C SER A 201 -22.92 -1.23 5.82
N ARG A 202 -22.01 -1.32 6.79
CA ARG A 202 -22.35 -1.33 8.21
C ARG A 202 -21.84 -0.06 8.88
N PHE A 203 -22.73 0.60 9.60
CA PHE A 203 -22.42 1.77 10.41
C PHE A 203 -22.32 1.33 11.87
N LYS A 204 -21.27 0.60 12.15
CA LYS A 204 -20.95 -0.02 13.45
C LYS A 204 -22.02 -0.03 14.54
N ASP A 205 -22.36 -1.14 14.88
CA ASP A 205 -23.11 -1.93 15.85
C ASP A 205 -24.11 -1.26 16.78
N ILE A 206 -23.89 -0.09 17.30
CA ILE A 206 -24.74 0.43 18.38
C ILE A 206 -25.37 1.77 17.99
N GLU A 207 -24.66 2.56 17.20
CA GLU A 207 -25.14 3.86 16.80
C GLU A 207 -25.14 4.02 15.29
N ALA A 208 -26.31 4.07 14.78
CA ALA A 208 -26.59 4.17 13.38
C ALA A 208 -26.33 5.59 12.85
N LEU A 209 -26.03 5.66 11.57
CA LEU A 209 -25.97 6.92 10.86
C LEU A 209 -27.35 7.60 10.89
N THR A 210 -27.44 8.82 11.37
CA THR A 210 -28.66 9.60 11.36
C THR A 210 -29.01 10.03 9.94
N MET A 211 -30.10 9.48 9.42
CA MET A 211 -30.66 9.82 8.13
C MET A 211 -31.74 10.89 8.32
N ALA A 212 -31.38 12.16 8.18
CA ALA A 212 -32.33 13.26 8.18
C ALA A 212 -33.31 13.16 7.00
N PRO A 213 -34.50 13.80 7.08
CA PRO A 213 -35.45 13.86 5.96
C PRO A 213 -34.77 14.31 4.66
N GLY A 214 -34.93 13.53 3.62
CA GLY A 214 -34.36 13.79 2.29
C GLY A 214 -32.86 13.52 2.15
N ARG A 215 -32.15 13.10 3.19
CA ARG A 215 -30.75 12.71 3.08
C ARG A 215 -30.59 11.57 2.09
N ILE A 216 -29.52 11.66 1.27
CA ILE A 216 -29.20 10.69 0.24
C ILE A 216 -27.80 10.14 0.52
N ILE A 217 -27.66 8.82 0.42
CA ILE A 217 -26.40 8.09 0.33
C ILE A 217 -26.27 7.57 -1.10
N THR A 218 -25.09 7.75 -1.70
CA THR A 218 -24.75 7.16 -3.00
C THR A 218 -23.53 6.28 -2.87
N ASP A 219 -23.57 5.15 -3.58
CA ASP A 219 -22.50 4.17 -3.56
C ASP A 219 -22.37 3.50 -4.93
N GLU A 220 -21.18 3.09 -5.32
CA GLU A 220 -20.92 2.44 -6.59
C GLU A 220 -20.23 1.08 -6.36
N TRP A 221 -20.69 0.05 -7.09
CA TRP A 221 -20.18 -1.31 -6.99
C TRP A 221 -19.86 -1.90 -8.36
N TYR A 222 -19.02 -2.91 -8.31
CA TYR A 222 -18.64 -3.75 -9.43
C TYR A 222 -19.07 -5.19 -9.16
N LEU A 223 -19.52 -5.86 -10.21
CA LEU A 223 -19.71 -7.30 -10.25
C LEU A 223 -19.19 -7.78 -11.62
N GLY A 224 -18.25 -8.70 -11.60
CA GLY A 224 -17.68 -9.24 -12.83
C GLY A 224 -17.29 -10.69 -12.67
N THR A 225 -16.91 -11.32 -13.78
CA THR A 225 -16.47 -12.70 -13.78
C THR A 225 -15.02 -12.82 -14.22
N THR A 226 -14.34 -13.84 -13.73
CA THR A 226 -12.98 -14.18 -14.16
C THR A 226 -12.93 -15.63 -14.59
N ASP A 227 -12.15 -15.91 -15.64
CA ASP A 227 -11.83 -17.26 -16.11
C ASP A 227 -10.41 -17.69 -15.70
N CYS A 228 -9.72 -16.85 -14.92
CA CYS A 228 -8.34 -17.03 -14.48
C CYS A 228 -8.25 -17.26 -12.96
N ALA A 229 -9.24 -17.90 -12.36
CA ALA A 229 -9.30 -18.09 -10.91
C ALA A 229 -8.16 -18.94 -10.32
N ASP A 230 -7.34 -19.56 -11.14
CA ASP A 230 -6.13 -20.27 -10.77
C ASP A 230 -4.84 -19.44 -10.96
N ASP A 231 -4.96 -18.22 -11.50
CA ASP A 231 -3.85 -17.30 -11.72
C ASP A 231 -3.98 -16.06 -10.82
N LEU A 232 -3.24 -16.08 -9.72
CA LEU A 232 -3.27 -15.02 -8.72
C LEU A 232 -2.93 -13.64 -9.29
N ASP A 233 -2.06 -13.59 -10.28
CA ASP A 233 -1.61 -12.35 -10.88
C ASP A 233 -2.72 -11.61 -11.66
N HIS A 234 -3.85 -12.27 -11.91
CA HIS A 234 -4.92 -11.74 -12.77
C HIS A 234 -6.32 -11.76 -12.11
N LEU A 235 -6.42 -12.14 -10.86
CA LEU A 235 -7.70 -12.35 -10.17
C LEU A 235 -8.61 -11.12 -10.19
N PHE A 236 -8.03 -9.94 -10.03
CA PHE A 236 -8.76 -8.69 -9.87
C PHE A 236 -8.64 -7.74 -11.07
N ASP A 237 -7.99 -8.14 -12.16
CA ASP A 237 -7.68 -7.26 -13.29
C ASP A 237 -8.91 -6.52 -13.84
N GLY A 238 -10.01 -7.23 -14.03
CA GLY A 238 -11.27 -6.64 -14.53
C GLY A 238 -11.81 -5.57 -13.57
N TYR A 239 -11.84 -5.89 -12.29
CA TYR A 239 -12.28 -4.96 -11.25
C TYR A 239 -11.36 -3.73 -11.19
N VAL A 240 -10.05 -3.93 -11.13
CA VAL A 240 -9.08 -2.82 -11.00
C VAL A 240 -9.09 -1.93 -12.24
N ALA A 241 -9.28 -2.50 -13.44
CA ALA A 241 -9.41 -1.73 -14.68
C ALA A 241 -10.64 -0.81 -14.65
N VAL A 242 -11.75 -1.26 -14.07
CA VAL A 242 -12.94 -0.43 -13.87
C VAL A 242 -12.72 0.57 -12.75
N LEU A 243 -12.16 0.13 -11.61
CA LEU A 243 -11.87 0.97 -10.44
C LEU A 243 -11.04 2.20 -10.82
N ARG A 244 -10.01 2.04 -11.66
CA ARG A 244 -9.18 3.16 -12.15
C ARG A 244 -9.97 4.27 -12.86
N LYS A 245 -11.15 3.97 -13.39
CA LYS A 245 -12.03 4.98 -14.00
C LYS A 245 -12.80 5.82 -12.98
N PHE A 246 -12.95 5.30 -11.77
CA PHE A 246 -13.65 5.96 -10.67
C PHE A 246 -12.71 6.70 -9.71
N LEU A 247 -11.45 6.26 -9.65
CA LEU A 247 -10.47 6.90 -8.79
C LEU A 247 -9.83 8.09 -9.51
N PRO A 248 -9.72 9.24 -8.84
CA PRO A 248 -8.93 10.33 -9.39
C PRO A 248 -7.48 9.88 -9.54
N PRO A 249 -6.84 10.15 -10.68
CA PRO A 249 -5.45 9.79 -10.89
C PRO A 249 -4.56 10.64 -9.97
N MET A 250 -4.26 10.15 -8.79
CA MET A 250 -3.40 10.86 -7.86
C MET A 250 -1.99 11.08 -8.41
N PHE A 251 -1.53 10.13 -9.17
CA PHE A 251 -0.20 10.15 -9.77
C PHE A 251 -0.19 10.63 -11.22
N GLY A 252 -1.33 10.90 -11.81
CA GLY A 252 -1.42 11.19 -13.25
C GLY A 252 -0.92 12.56 -13.67
N SER A 253 -0.83 13.51 -12.76
CA SER A 253 -0.55 14.90 -13.13
C SER A 253 0.74 15.45 -12.57
N THR A 254 1.44 14.73 -11.68
CA THR A 254 2.41 15.49 -10.94
C THR A 254 3.56 14.71 -10.39
N SER A 255 4.53 15.22 -10.36
CA SER A 255 5.24 15.83 -9.22
C SER A 255 4.94 15.23 -7.83
N VAL A 256 3.85 14.51 -7.63
CA VAL A 256 3.75 13.63 -6.49
C VAL A 256 4.71 12.49 -6.70
N ASN A 257 5.59 12.47 -5.91
CA ASN A 257 6.87 11.95 -5.98
C ASN A 257 6.86 10.45 -5.72
N ARG A 258 6.49 9.68 -6.72
CA ARG A 258 6.69 8.21 -6.74
C ARG A 258 8.13 7.82 -6.45
N TYR A 259 9.05 8.77 -6.57
CA TYR A 259 10.48 8.60 -6.45
C TYR A 259 11.05 9.30 -5.23
N SER A 260 10.19 9.84 -4.35
CA SER A 260 10.63 10.45 -3.10
C SER A 260 11.28 9.44 -2.22
N MET A 261 12.47 9.77 -1.80
CA MET A 261 13.16 9.04 -0.76
C MET A 261 13.15 9.87 0.51
N VAL A 262 12.86 9.19 1.59
CA VAL A 262 12.69 9.78 2.91
C VAL A 262 13.75 9.22 3.85
N TRP A 263 14.32 10.06 4.67
CA TRP A 263 14.99 9.63 5.90
C TRP A 263 14.07 9.92 7.08
N GLY A 264 13.75 8.88 7.85
CA GLY A 264 12.86 8.96 9.01
C GLY A 264 13.60 8.76 10.32
N SER A 265 13.23 9.52 11.34
CA SER A 265 13.95 9.51 12.63
C SER A 265 13.44 8.49 13.64
N TRP A 266 12.53 7.59 13.27
CA TRP A 266 11.95 6.64 14.23
C TRP A 266 12.80 5.39 14.40
N ASN A 267 13.07 4.71 13.32
CA ASN A 267 13.65 3.37 13.35
C ASN A 267 15.15 3.36 13.67
N ASP A 268 15.73 2.16 13.65
CA ASP A 268 17.16 1.89 13.85
C ASP A 268 17.70 2.38 15.20
N GLY A 269 16.87 2.31 16.25
CA GLY A 269 17.25 2.63 17.61
C GLY A 269 17.27 4.12 17.98
N ILE A 270 16.89 5.00 17.05
CA ILE A 270 16.78 6.45 17.30
C ILE A 270 15.57 6.72 18.20
N PHE A 271 14.37 6.34 17.76
CA PHE A 271 13.11 6.58 18.47
C PHE A 271 12.99 8.05 18.92
N ARG A 272 12.58 8.28 20.14
CA ARG A 272 12.41 9.61 20.73
C ARG A 272 13.71 10.32 21.13
N LYS A 273 14.87 9.75 20.82
CA LYS A 273 16.19 10.32 21.16
C LYS A 273 16.65 11.40 20.17
N ILE A 274 15.72 12.06 19.52
CA ILE A 274 15.98 13.12 18.55
C ILE A 274 16.37 14.44 19.21
N SER A 275 17.16 15.24 18.52
CA SER A 275 17.41 16.66 18.80
C SER A 275 17.66 17.42 17.51
N GLU A 276 17.47 18.73 17.51
CA GLU A 276 17.76 19.60 16.38
C GLU A 276 19.19 19.39 15.85
N GLU A 277 20.17 19.40 16.75
CA GLU A 277 21.59 19.19 16.41
C GLU A 277 21.80 17.86 15.67
N MET A 278 21.24 16.77 16.20
CA MET A 278 21.33 15.44 15.62
C MET A 278 20.69 15.40 14.24
N LEU A 279 19.48 15.94 14.11
CA LEU A 279 18.73 15.93 12.85
C LEU A 279 19.43 16.78 11.77
N LEU A 280 19.98 17.94 12.13
CA LEU A 280 20.75 18.77 11.22
C LEU A 280 22.10 18.12 10.81
N GLN A 281 22.72 17.36 11.72
CA GLN A 281 23.90 16.55 11.37
C GLN A 281 23.56 15.48 10.33
N GLU A 282 22.48 14.71 10.54
CA GLU A 282 22.03 13.71 9.57
C GLU A 282 21.63 14.38 8.24
N ALA A 283 20.90 15.50 8.28
CA ALA A 283 20.53 16.24 7.07
C ALA A 283 21.73 16.61 6.19
N ARG A 284 22.82 17.12 6.81
CA ARG A 284 24.06 17.46 6.08
C ARG A 284 24.73 16.20 5.51
N HIS A 285 24.76 15.11 6.28
CA HIS A 285 25.30 13.83 5.85
C HIS A 285 24.52 13.25 4.66
N LEU A 286 23.18 13.26 4.76
CA LEU A 286 22.29 12.81 3.69
C LEU A 286 22.52 13.62 2.41
N LYS A 287 22.54 14.95 2.52
CA LYS A 287 22.76 15.81 1.35
C LYS A 287 24.08 15.56 0.66
N ALA A 288 25.12 15.26 1.43
CA ALA A 288 26.46 14.99 0.90
C ALA A 288 26.58 13.57 0.29
N ASN A 289 25.95 12.56 0.88
CA ASN A 289 26.18 11.15 0.57
C ASN A 289 25.01 10.43 -0.09
N PHE A 290 23.78 10.93 0.08
CA PHE A 290 22.54 10.39 -0.46
C PHE A 290 21.74 11.48 -1.16
N PRO A 291 22.24 12.05 -2.27
CA PRO A 291 21.63 13.24 -2.89
C PRO A 291 20.23 12.99 -3.45
N MET A 292 19.80 11.74 -3.59
CA MET A 292 18.47 11.33 -3.99
C MET A 292 17.45 11.40 -2.84
N VAL A 293 17.90 11.44 -1.59
CA VAL A 293 17.01 11.65 -0.44
C VAL A 293 16.53 13.08 -0.45
N GLU A 294 15.23 13.29 -0.53
CA GLU A 294 14.61 14.60 -0.63
C GLU A 294 14.01 15.07 0.68
N TRP A 295 13.58 14.12 1.53
CA TRP A 295 12.83 14.41 2.74
C TRP A 295 13.57 14.00 3.99
N LEU A 296 13.52 14.88 4.99
CA LEU A 296 13.84 14.55 6.37
C LEU A 296 12.55 14.58 7.18
N GLN A 297 12.15 13.43 7.68
CA GLN A 297 10.93 13.23 8.46
C GLN A 297 11.28 13.14 9.95
N VAL A 298 10.79 14.12 10.71
CA VAL A 298 10.87 14.12 12.16
C VAL A 298 9.73 13.29 12.70
N ASP A 299 10.04 12.18 13.33
CA ASP A 299 9.08 11.29 13.94
C ASP A 299 8.77 11.69 15.40
N ASP A 300 8.02 10.87 16.14
CA ASP A 300 7.67 11.14 17.54
C ASP A 300 8.89 11.46 18.40
N GLY A 301 8.73 12.37 19.35
CA GLY A 301 9.77 12.72 20.31
C GLY A 301 10.12 14.21 20.35
N TYR A 302 9.46 15.05 19.54
CA TYR A 302 9.64 16.50 19.55
C TYR A 302 8.82 17.22 20.62
N ALA A 303 7.81 16.56 21.18
CA ALA A 303 6.94 17.11 22.22
C ALA A 303 7.54 16.97 23.62
N VAL A 304 7.18 17.89 24.52
CA VAL A 304 7.61 17.87 25.96
C VAL A 304 7.06 16.61 26.63
N ASN A 305 5.79 16.30 26.38
CA ASN A 305 5.14 15.13 26.96
C ASN A 305 5.37 13.92 26.05
N LEU A 306 6.31 13.09 26.44
CA LEU A 306 6.73 11.89 25.70
C LEU A 306 5.73 10.74 25.87
N SER A 307 4.47 10.97 25.57
CA SER A 307 3.55 9.84 25.37
C SER A 307 3.55 9.42 23.90
N PRO A 308 3.29 8.14 23.60
CA PRO A 308 3.02 7.76 22.23
C PRO A 308 1.90 8.65 21.68
N ALA A 309 2.17 9.28 20.55
CA ALA A 309 1.14 9.95 19.77
C ALA A 309 0.65 11.34 20.23
N HIS A 310 1.42 12.10 20.95
CA HIS A 310 1.00 13.44 21.45
C HIS A 310 1.04 14.57 20.38
N GLY A 311 1.01 14.29 19.10
CA GLY A 311 1.16 15.33 18.07
C GLY A 311 0.12 16.45 18.13
N LEU A 312 -1.16 16.13 18.24
CA LEU A 312 -2.24 17.13 18.22
C LEU A 312 -2.40 17.93 19.50
N GLY A 313 -1.90 17.45 20.63
CA GLY A 313 -1.95 18.21 21.87
C GLY A 313 -0.93 19.34 21.92
N VAL A 314 0.15 19.24 21.16
CA VAL A 314 1.26 20.19 21.17
C VAL A 314 0.83 21.64 20.89
N PRO A 315 -0.01 21.95 19.89
CA PRO A 315 -0.42 23.32 19.63
C PRO A 315 -1.24 23.95 20.76
N TYR A 316 -1.98 23.15 21.53
CA TYR A 316 -2.73 23.64 22.69
C TYR A 316 -1.82 24.20 23.78
N GLU A 317 -0.67 23.59 23.93
CA GLU A 317 0.37 24.04 24.89
C GLU A 317 1.20 25.22 24.35
N GLY A 318 1.02 25.55 23.05
CA GLY A 318 1.76 26.59 22.38
C GLY A 318 3.27 26.28 22.34
N GLU A 319 4.11 27.28 22.53
CA GLU A 319 5.57 27.10 22.55
C GLU A 319 6.08 26.13 23.61
N LYS A 320 5.30 25.91 24.69
CA LYS A 320 5.64 24.96 25.74
C LYS A 320 5.41 23.52 25.34
N GLY A 321 4.64 23.26 24.31
CA GLY A 321 4.39 21.91 23.79
C GLY A 321 5.60 21.30 23.07
N ILE A 322 6.50 22.13 22.55
CA ILE A 322 7.76 21.67 21.94
C ILE A 322 8.85 21.55 23.00
N ASP A 323 9.59 20.45 22.98
CA ASP A 323 10.75 20.27 23.89
C ASP A 323 11.89 21.21 23.47
N ARG A 324 11.99 22.33 24.20
CA ARG A 324 13.01 23.36 23.98
C ARG A 324 14.43 22.94 24.35
N LYS A 325 14.62 21.81 25.02
CA LYS A 325 15.95 21.22 25.20
C LYS A 325 16.43 20.54 23.92
N LYS A 326 15.47 20.01 23.13
CA LYS A 326 15.75 19.34 21.87
C LYS A 326 15.71 20.31 20.69
N PHE A 327 14.81 21.27 20.70
CA PHE A 327 14.60 22.30 19.66
C PHE A 327 14.63 23.70 20.30
N PRO A 328 15.81 24.23 20.62
CA PRO A 328 15.95 25.46 21.39
C PRO A 328 15.35 26.67 20.68
N ASP A 329 15.51 26.76 19.37
CA ASP A 329 15.04 27.90 18.57
C ASP A 329 13.65 27.65 17.93
N GLY A 330 13.05 26.48 18.22
CA GLY A 330 11.70 26.08 17.80
C GLY A 330 11.61 25.46 16.40
N MET A 331 10.41 24.93 16.11
CA MET A 331 10.20 24.13 14.91
C MET A 331 10.33 24.93 13.62
N ARG A 332 9.92 26.20 13.61
CA ARG A 332 10.07 27.04 12.42
C ARG A 332 11.54 27.26 12.03
N HIS A 333 12.37 27.56 13.02
CA HIS A 333 13.81 27.68 12.80
C HIS A 333 14.39 26.37 12.24
N PHE A 334 14.05 25.25 12.87
CA PHE A 334 14.50 23.92 12.44
C PHE A 334 14.13 23.64 10.98
N THR A 335 12.87 23.83 10.57
CA THR A 335 12.42 23.58 9.20
C THR A 335 13.11 24.48 8.17
N ASP A 336 13.36 25.74 8.53
CA ASP A 336 14.09 26.68 7.69
C ASP A 336 15.57 26.24 7.53
N GLU A 337 16.22 25.72 8.58
CA GLU A 337 17.58 25.16 8.48
C GLU A 337 17.61 23.89 7.60
N ILE A 338 16.64 22.99 7.69
CA ILE A 338 16.52 21.81 6.80
C ILE A 338 16.44 22.26 5.35
N ARG A 339 15.62 23.28 5.03
CA ARG A 339 15.51 23.83 3.67
C ARG A 339 16.82 24.48 3.18
N LYS A 340 17.56 25.17 4.05
CA LYS A 340 18.88 25.73 3.71
C LYS A 340 19.90 24.65 3.35
N ILE A 341 19.82 23.48 3.97
CA ILE A 341 20.63 22.31 3.61
C ILE A 341 20.19 21.73 2.25
N GLY A 342 18.96 21.97 1.84
CA GLY A 342 18.40 21.51 0.55
C GLY A 342 17.61 20.23 0.65
N LEU A 343 17.04 19.95 1.82
CA LEU A 343 16.04 18.91 2.06
C LEU A 343 14.66 19.52 2.35
N LYS A 344 13.63 18.73 2.23
CA LYS A 344 12.24 19.09 2.57
C LYS A 344 11.89 18.55 3.96
N PRO A 345 11.38 19.36 4.88
CA PRO A 345 11.01 18.88 6.20
C PRO A 345 9.63 18.21 6.19
N ALA A 346 9.53 17.05 6.84
CA ALA A 346 8.28 16.37 7.13
C ALA A 346 8.15 16.11 8.64
N ILE A 347 6.90 16.04 9.15
CA ILE A 347 6.60 15.82 10.55
C ILE A 347 5.67 14.61 10.71
N TRP A 348 5.92 13.84 11.75
CA TRP A 348 5.00 12.82 12.24
C TRP A 348 3.90 13.46 13.11
N ILE A 349 2.66 13.06 12.90
CA ILE A 349 1.50 13.54 13.66
C ILE A 349 0.69 12.34 14.11
N GLY A 350 0.64 12.11 15.42
CA GLY A 350 -0.19 11.08 16.03
C GLY A 350 -1.60 11.57 16.34
N GLY A 351 -2.56 10.64 16.37
CA GLY A 351 -3.98 10.89 16.57
C GLY A 351 -4.47 10.91 18.02
N PHE A 352 -3.60 10.60 18.99
CA PHE A 352 -3.98 10.54 20.42
C PHE A 352 -3.45 11.72 21.21
N CYS A 353 -4.17 12.05 22.29
CA CYS A 353 -3.66 12.92 23.35
C CYS A 353 -3.71 12.17 24.69
N PRO A 354 -2.62 12.16 25.46
CA PRO A 354 -2.63 11.59 26.79
C PRO A 354 -3.59 12.31 27.72
N LYS A 355 -4.31 11.57 28.55
CA LYS A 355 -5.30 12.12 29.50
C LYS A 355 -4.71 13.09 30.55
N TYR A 356 -3.40 13.08 30.72
CA TYR A 356 -2.70 14.04 31.60
C TYR A 356 -2.31 15.35 30.90
N THR A 357 -2.53 15.50 29.62
CA THR A 357 -2.18 16.71 28.86
C THR A 357 -3.13 17.87 29.15
N PRO A 358 -2.65 19.13 29.06
CA PRO A 358 -3.48 20.30 29.33
C PRO A 358 -4.76 20.36 28.53
N ILE A 359 -4.71 19.99 27.25
CA ILE A 359 -5.90 19.96 26.39
C ILE A 359 -6.96 18.98 26.91
N TYR A 360 -6.58 17.76 27.26
CA TYR A 360 -7.53 16.77 27.79
C TYR A 360 -8.08 17.22 29.15
N GLN A 361 -7.22 17.74 30.04
CA GLN A 361 -7.64 18.20 31.38
C GLN A 361 -8.60 19.39 31.32
N THR A 362 -8.51 20.20 30.25
CA THR A 362 -9.35 21.40 30.10
C THR A 362 -10.63 21.06 29.35
N HIS A 363 -10.57 20.16 28.37
CA HIS A 363 -11.67 19.81 27.47
C HIS A 363 -11.84 18.30 27.34
N PRO A 364 -12.13 17.57 28.43
CA PRO A 364 -12.33 16.11 28.33
C PRO A 364 -13.51 15.75 27.40
N GLU A 365 -14.49 16.64 27.25
CA GLU A 365 -15.65 16.48 26.36
C GLU A 365 -15.31 16.54 24.86
N TRP A 366 -14.09 16.95 24.49
CA TRP A 366 -13.61 16.93 23.11
C TRP A 366 -13.03 15.60 22.69
N PHE A 367 -12.95 14.64 23.60
CA PHE A 367 -12.27 13.38 23.37
C PHE A 367 -13.22 12.20 23.43
N ILE A 368 -12.97 11.23 22.57
CA ILE A 368 -13.63 9.94 22.60
C ILE A 368 -13.13 9.17 23.82
N ASP A 369 -14.04 8.60 24.61
CA ASP A 369 -13.64 7.74 25.72
C ASP A 369 -13.21 6.36 25.20
N TYR A 370 -11.93 6.31 24.83
CA TYR A 370 -11.32 5.17 24.18
C TYR A 370 -10.22 4.59 25.05
N ASP A 371 -10.44 3.40 25.59
CA ASP A 371 -9.53 2.75 26.56
C ASP A 371 -8.84 1.50 25.99
N TYR A 372 -8.66 1.42 24.67
CA TYR A 372 -8.45 0.12 24.08
C TYR A 372 -6.99 -0.27 23.84
N ARG A 373 -6.12 0.57 23.28
CA ARG A 373 -4.75 0.18 22.91
C ARG A 373 -3.66 1.09 23.42
N VAL A 374 -4.00 2.31 23.73
CA VAL A 374 -3.10 3.27 24.32
C VAL A 374 -3.68 3.68 25.66
N PRO A 375 -3.37 2.94 26.72
CA PRO A 375 -3.83 3.26 28.07
C PRO A 375 -3.55 4.73 28.38
N ASP A 376 -4.48 5.39 29.05
CA ASP A 376 -4.36 6.79 29.46
C ASP A 376 -4.26 7.81 28.31
N SER A 377 -4.67 7.45 27.11
CA SER A 377 -4.75 8.38 25.96
C SER A 377 -6.11 8.29 25.28
N ALA A 378 -6.53 9.37 24.63
CA ALA A 378 -7.77 9.46 23.90
C ALA A 378 -7.61 10.25 22.60
N PRO A 379 -8.30 9.87 21.50
CA PRO A 379 -8.34 10.65 20.28
C PRO A 379 -9.36 11.79 20.42
N LEU A 380 -9.16 12.88 19.68
CA LEU A 380 -10.15 13.94 19.55
C LEU A 380 -11.40 13.42 18.83
N ASP A 381 -12.56 13.86 19.31
CA ASP A 381 -13.87 13.50 18.74
C ASP A 381 -14.25 14.45 17.60
N PRO A 382 -14.20 13.99 16.33
CA PRO A 382 -14.54 14.84 15.19
C PRO A 382 -16.03 15.18 15.10
N SER A 383 -16.89 14.54 15.89
CA SER A 383 -18.31 14.87 15.93
C SER A 383 -18.62 16.12 16.76
N VAL A 384 -17.71 16.51 17.65
CA VAL A 384 -17.81 17.72 18.47
C VAL A 384 -17.31 18.93 17.67
N PRO A 385 -18.15 19.96 17.40
CA PRO A 385 -17.77 21.10 16.57
C PRO A 385 -16.51 21.82 17.04
N GLU A 386 -16.38 22.07 18.34
CA GLU A 386 -15.25 22.77 18.96
C GLU A 386 -13.96 21.95 18.84
N ALA A 387 -14.06 20.63 18.96
CA ALA A 387 -12.91 19.74 18.74
C ALA A 387 -12.47 19.79 17.27
N ARG A 388 -13.39 19.82 16.31
CA ARG A 388 -13.05 20.01 14.89
C ARG A 388 -12.35 21.34 14.62
N GLU A 389 -12.83 22.44 15.19
CA GLU A 389 -12.18 23.75 15.06
C GLU A 389 -10.75 23.70 15.60
N TYR A 390 -10.57 23.07 16.76
CA TYR A 390 -9.25 22.87 17.33
C TYR A 390 -8.36 21.97 16.44
N MET A 391 -8.88 20.88 15.90
CA MET A 391 -8.15 20.01 14.97
C MET A 391 -7.61 20.80 13.77
N LEU A 392 -8.43 21.68 13.19
CA LEU A 392 -8.01 22.55 12.08
C LEU A 392 -6.91 23.54 12.53
N HIS A 393 -7.06 24.16 13.67
CA HIS A 393 -6.03 25.03 14.24
C HIS A 393 -4.72 24.27 14.50
N ALA A 394 -4.80 23.05 15.00
CA ALA A 394 -3.63 22.20 15.20
C ALA A 394 -2.89 21.91 13.90
N LEU A 395 -3.61 21.63 12.81
CA LEU A 395 -3.00 21.47 11.49
C LEU A 395 -2.37 22.76 10.97
N ASP A 396 -3.03 23.91 11.16
CA ASP A 396 -2.45 25.19 10.77
C ASP A 396 -1.13 25.44 11.50
N THR A 397 -1.09 25.17 12.80
CA THR A 397 0.13 25.32 13.59
C THR A 397 1.24 24.34 13.17
N LEU A 398 0.93 23.05 13.13
CA LEU A 398 1.93 22.00 12.86
C LEU A 398 2.45 22.06 11.41
N ILE A 399 1.63 22.41 10.44
CA ILE A 399 2.01 22.43 9.04
C ILE A 399 2.45 23.84 8.61
N LEU A 400 1.57 24.84 8.77
CA LEU A 400 1.81 26.17 8.19
C LEU A 400 2.74 27.03 9.05
N GLU A 401 2.50 27.10 10.37
CA GLU A 401 3.31 27.93 11.27
C GLU A 401 4.70 27.33 11.49
N TYR A 402 4.78 26.01 11.74
CA TYR A 402 6.07 25.32 11.87
C TYR A 402 6.74 25.07 10.52
N GLY A 403 5.99 25.16 9.43
CA GLY A 403 6.52 25.16 8.09
C GLY A 403 6.94 23.79 7.57
N PHE A 404 6.22 22.75 7.86
CA PHE A 404 6.47 21.43 7.30
C PHE A 404 5.82 21.30 5.92
N ASP A 405 6.53 20.65 5.00
CA ASP A 405 6.07 20.39 3.64
C ASP A 405 5.50 18.98 3.45
N GLY A 406 5.73 18.07 4.38
CA GLY A 406 5.25 16.71 4.37
C GLY A 406 4.80 16.24 5.74
N VAL A 407 4.03 15.15 5.77
CA VAL A 407 3.47 14.58 6.99
C VAL A 407 3.48 13.05 6.93
N LYS A 408 3.85 12.43 8.05
CA LYS A 408 3.52 11.04 8.39
C LYS A 408 2.39 11.09 9.40
N GLN A 409 1.24 10.60 9.02
CA GLN A 409 0.06 10.50 9.88
C GLN A 409 -0.03 9.11 10.50
N ASP A 410 -0.29 9.03 11.80
CA ASP A 410 -0.28 7.77 12.53
C ASP A 410 -1.38 7.70 13.61
N PHE A 411 -1.90 6.51 13.87
CA PHE A 411 -2.90 6.22 14.91
C PHE A 411 -4.27 6.92 14.75
N TRP A 412 -4.67 7.24 13.52
CA TRP A 412 -5.90 8.00 13.26
C TRP A 412 -7.13 7.15 13.01
N SER A 413 -6.97 5.88 12.61
CA SER A 413 -8.10 4.95 12.43
C SER A 413 -8.96 4.87 13.68
N TYR A 414 -8.35 4.96 14.84
CA TYR A 414 -9.06 4.90 16.12
C TYR A 414 -10.04 6.05 16.36
N ALA A 415 -9.76 7.23 15.78
CA ALA A 415 -10.66 8.38 15.89
C ALA A 415 -11.85 8.30 14.93
N PHE A 416 -11.74 7.51 13.88
CA PHE A 416 -12.73 7.53 12.80
C PHE A 416 -13.49 6.21 12.68
N GLU A 417 -12.82 5.13 12.32
CA GLU A 417 -13.50 3.89 12.00
C GLU A 417 -13.95 3.11 13.23
N ASP A 418 -13.09 3.09 14.26
CA ASP A 418 -13.34 2.28 15.45
C ASP A 418 -14.19 2.98 16.49
N SER A 419 -14.24 4.30 16.43
CA SER A 419 -14.79 5.13 17.48
C SER A 419 -16.14 5.73 17.13
N HIS A 420 -16.67 5.42 15.97
CA HIS A 420 -17.96 5.96 15.51
C HIS A 420 -19.07 5.84 16.56
N ASN A 421 -19.12 4.73 17.30
CA ASN A 421 -20.13 4.52 18.36
C ASN A 421 -19.89 5.32 19.61
N LEU A 422 -18.71 5.90 19.78
CA LEU A 422 -18.28 6.59 20.97
C LEU A 422 -18.29 8.11 20.79
N TYR A 423 -18.82 8.60 19.67
CA TYR A 423 -18.96 10.02 19.39
C TYR A 423 -19.96 10.68 20.33
N HIS A 424 -19.58 11.83 20.89
CA HIS A 424 -20.42 12.60 21.78
C HIS A 424 -21.38 13.56 21.04
N GLY A 425 -21.01 13.93 19.83
CA GLY A 425 -21.81 14.81 18.98
C GLY A 425 -22.88 14.08 18.16
N PRO A 426 -23.53 14.78 17.24
CA PRO A 426 -24.54 14.19 16.35
C PRO A 426 -23.95 13.07 15.48
N HIS A 427 -24.69 11.98 15.31
CA HIS A 427 -24.32 10.89 14.40
C HIS A 427 -24.82 11.17 12.96
N ASP A 428 -24.68 12.39 12.50
CA ASP A 428 -25.06 12.83 11.15
C ASP A 428 -23.97 12.56 10.10
N HIS A 429 -22.77 12.16 10.52
CA HIS A 429 -21.67 11.70 9.68
C HIS A 429 -21.13 10.39 10.22
N SER A 430 -20.70 9.51 9.33
CA SER A 430 -19.98 8.30 9.72
C SER A 430 -18.52 8.64 10.10
N GLY A 431 -17.86 7.72 10.79
CA GLY A 431 -16.42 7.84 11.05
C GLY A 431 -15.62 7.96 9.76
N TYR A 432 -16.04 7.26 8.70
CA TYR A 432 -15.40 7.34 7.39
C TYR A 432 -15.56 8.72 6.72
N GLU A 433 -16.71 9.37 6.85
CA GLU A 433 -16.94 10.74 6.35
C GLU A 433 -16.03 11.74 7.08
N TYR A 434 -15.90 11.61 8.41
CA TYR A 434 -14.96 12.43 9.20
C TYR A 434 -13.52 12.19 8.81
N ARG A 435 -13.13 10.95 8.57
CA ARG A 435 -11.79 10.62 8.09
C ARG A 435 -11.49 11.27 6.74
N THR A 436 -12.39 11.13 5.79
CA THR A 436 -12.22 11.74 4.46
C THR A 436 -12.15 13.27 4.54
N TRP A 437 -12.97 13.87 5.39
CA TRP A 437 -12.87 15.30 5.70
C TRP A 437 -11.48 15.65 6.24
N TRP A 438 -10.98 14.93 7.22
CA TRP A 438 -9.70 15.16 7.84
C TRP A 438 -8.53 15.04 6.85
N LEU A 439 -8.51 14.03 6.03
CA LEU A 439 -7.50 13.85 4.99
C LEU A 439 -7.51 14.96 3.94
N ARG A 440 -8.70 15.47 3.59
CA ARG A 440 -8.82 16.65 2.73
C ARG A 440 -8.26 17.90 3.38
N GLU A 441 -8.43 18.06 4.68
CA GLU A 441 -7.88 19.20 5.40
C GLU A 441 -6.34 19.17 5.45
N PHE A 442 -5.71 18.01 5.54
CA PHE A 442 -4.28 17.87 5.30
C PHE A 442 -3.89 18.32 3.90
N ARG A 443 -4.57 17.80 2.87
CA ARG A 443 -4.23 18.11 1.47
C ARG A 443 -4.40 19.59 1.12
N ARG A 444 -5.34 20.27 1.73
CA ARG A 444 -5.50 21.72 1.53
C ARG A 444 -4.33 22.55 2.06
N ARG A 445 -3.63 22.05 3.06
CA ARG A 445 -2.52 22.73 3.74
C ARG A 445 -1.16 22.34 3.17
N LEU A 446 -1.04 21.12 2.72
CA LEU A 446 0.20 20.61 2.15
C LEU A 446 0.40 21.09 0.70
N PRO A 447 1.64 21.34 0.29
CA PRO A 447 1.93 21.64 -1.11
C PRO A 447 1.59 20.44 -2.01
N ALA A 448 1.35 20.70 -3.30
CA ALA A 448 0.97 19.65 -4.27
C ALA A 448 2.02 18.53 -4.39
N TYR A 449 3.29 18.84 -4.16
CA TYR A 449 4.40 17.90 -4.18
C TYR A 449 4.62 17.18 -2.84
N ALA A 450 3.77 17.39 -1.85
CA ALA A 450 4.00 16.92 -0.50
C ALA A 450 4.11 15.39 -0.39
N HIS A 451 5.08 14.96 0.40
CA HIS A 451 5.07 13.64 1.00
C HIS A 451 3.95 13.57 2.03
N PHE A 452 3.04 12.60 1.87
CA PHE A 452 1.99 12.35 2.83
C PHE A 452 1.88 10.84 3.04
N GLN A 453 2.41 10.39 4.14
CA GLN A 453 2.50 8.97 4.50
C GLN A 453 1.39 8.59 5.46
N SER A 454 0.74 7.46 5.19
CA SER A 454 -0.01 6.72 6.20
C SER A 454 0.97 5.87 7.00
N GLY A 455 1.02 6.09 8.31
CA GLY A 455 1.81 5.28 9.24
C GLY A 455 1.15 3.95 9.57
N CYS A 456 1.17 3.55 10.84
CA CYS A 456 0.59 2.27 11.28
C CYS A 456 -0.95 2.20 11.18
N ASP A 457 -1.60 3.27 10.83
CA ASP A 457 -3.04 3.35 10.59
C ASP A 457 -3.56 2.64 9.35
N ILE A 458 -2.66 2.30 8.56
CA ILE A 458 -2.71 1.27 7.58
C ILE A 458 -3.85 1.39 6.59
N ALA A 459 -3.51 2.03 5.52
CA ALA A 459 -4.29 2.00 4.30
C ALA A 459 -4.30 0.61 3.63
N MET A 460 -3.38 -0.25 3.97
CA MET A 460 -3.26 -1.68 3.64
C MET A 460 -3.78 -2.06 2.27
N GLY A 461 -3.27 -1.43 1.22
CA GLY A 461 -3.70 -1.73 -0.13
C GLY A 461 -5.07 -1.15 -0.50
N ASN A 462 -5.66 -0.30 0.33
CA ASN A 462 -6.91 0.36 -0.02
C ASN A 462 -6.68 1.47 -1.06
N PRO A 463 -7.06 1.27 -2.32
CA PRO A 463 -6.77 2.21 -3.40
C PRO A 463 -7.51 3.55 -3.26
N PHE A 464 -8.62 3.61 -2.48
CA PHE A 464 -9.35 4.86 -2.24
C PHE A 464 -8.57 5.86 -1.41
N LEU A 465 -7.59 5.40 -0.66
CA LEU A 465 -6.72 6.29 0.11
C LEU A 465 -5.59 6.88 -0.72
N GLY A 466 -5.32 6.31 -1.88
CA GLY A 466 -4.41 6.89 -2.85
C GLY A 466 -4.83 8.30 -3.32
N GLU A 467 -6.08 8.71 -3.12
CA GLU A 467 -6.50 10.11 -3.30
C GLU A 467 -5.77 11.06 -2.33
N PHE A 468 -5.35 10.56 -1.16
CA PHE A 468 -4.79 11.39 -0.10
C PHE A 468 -3.31 11.10 0.14
N TYR A 469 -2.96 9.84 0.36
CA TYR A 469 -1.60 9.42 0.70
C TYR A 469 -0.72 9.20 -0.52
N THR A 470 0.54 9.61 -0.41
CA THR A 470 1.56 9.30 -1.42
C THR A 470 2.08 7.89 -1.27
N ASN A 471 2.06 7.38 -0.05
CA ASN A 471 2.44 6.01 0.30
C ASN A 471 1.72 5.56 1.56
N TYR A 472 1.63 4.25 1.74
CA TYR A 472 0.98 3.64 2.89
C TYR A 472 1.82 2.50 3.46
N ARG A 473 1.83 2.40 4.77
CA ARG A 473 2.43 1.28 5.48
C ARG A 473 1.52 0.06 5.35
N TYR A 474 2.07 -1.06 4.93
CA TYR A 474 1.34 -2.33 4.88
C TYR A 474 1.76 -3.31 5.98
N GLY A 475 2.74 -2.97 6.77
CA GLY A 475 3.27 -3.79 7.86
C GLY A 475 3.47 -3.01 9.16
N ILE A 476 3.94 -3.72 10.17
CA ILE A 476 4.30 -3.17 11.47
C ILE A 476 5.62 -2.40 11.40
N ASP A 477 5.94 -1.64 12.45
CA ASP A 477 7.24 -1.01 12.58
C ASP A 477 8.34 -2.08 12.70
N ILE A 478 9.37 -1.94 11.87
CA ILE A 478 10.56 -2.79 11.98
C ILE A 478 11.37 -2.42 13.23
N GLY A 479 11.26 -1.19 13.68
CA GLY A 479 11.80 -0.71 14.95
C GLY A 479 13.31 -0.75 15.02
N ALA A 480 13.88 -1.48 15.97
CA ALA A 480 15.32 -1.69 16.10
C ALA A 480 15.88 -2.72 15.10
N GLY A 481 15.02 -3.33 14.31
CA GLY A 481 15.37 -4.40 13.37
C GLY A 481 15.66 -5.72 14.09
N THR A 482 14.64 -6.59 14.16
CA THR A 482 14.84 -8.00 14.50
C THR A 482 14.29 -8.86 13.38
N TRP A 483 14.81 -10.07 13.25
CA TRP A 483 14.38 -10.97 12.20
C TRP A 483 12.87 -11.23 12.22
N ASP A 484 12.28 -11.39 13.39
CA ASP A 484 10.85 -11.66 13.53
C ASP A 484 9.99 -10.51 12.98
N TYR A 485 10.39 -9.26 13.21
CA TYR A 485 9.70 -8.11 12.63
C TYR A 485 9.83 -8.04 11.11
N VAL A 486 11.02 -8.31 10.58
CA VAL A 486 11.26 -8.33 9.12
C VAL A 486 10.44 -9.43 8.46
N LYS A 487 10.47 -10.64 9.02
CA LYS A 487 9.69 -11.79 8.56
C LYS A 487 8.19 -11.49 8.60
N THR A 488 7.72 -10.87 9.67
CA THR A 488 6.33 -10.46 9.83
C THR A 488 5.90 -9.47 8.75
N ASN A 489 6.70 -8.43 8.49
CA ASN A 489 6.43 -7.47 7.43
C ASN A 489 6.41 -8.10 6.05
N PHE A 490 7.31 -9.04 5.80
CA PHE A 490 7.35 -9.81 4.56
C PHE A 490 6.03 -10.57 4.35
N LEU A 491 5.58 -11.31 5.35
CA LEU A 491 4.34 -12.09 5.27
C LEU A 491 3.09 -11.21 5.10
N TRP A 492 3.04 -10.07 5.78
CA TRP A 492 1.91 -9.15 5.67
C TRP A 492 1.81 -8.48 4.31
N GLY A 493 2.95 -8.08 3.76
CA GLY A 493 2.98 -7.37 2.48
C GLY A 493 2.49 -8.18 1.30
N ILE A 494 2.67 -9.50 1.35
CA ILE A 494 2.33 -10.38 0.24
C ILE A 494 0.87 -10.24 -0.18
N ALA A 495 -0.06 -10.17 0.77
CA ALA A 495 -1.47 -10.03 0.49
C ALA A 495 -1.80 -8.73 -0.27
N CYS A 496 -1.00 -7.68 -0.09
CA CYS A 496 -1.24 -6.38 -0.72
C CYS A 496 -0.88 -6.34 -2.21
N PHE A 497 -0.11 -7.30 -2.71
CA PHE A 497 0.41 -7.22 -4.07
C PHE A 497 -0.48 -7.87 -5.13
N ALA A 498 -1.34 -8.81 -4.76
CA ALA A 498 -2.22 -9.50 -5.71
C ALA A 498 -3.26 -8.61 -6.38
N THR A 499 -3.47 -7.40 -5.89
CA THR A 499 -4.46 -6.46 -6.43
C THR A 499 -3.93 -5.58 -7.55
N HIS A 500 -2.62 -5.52 -7.74
CA HIS A 500 -1.99 -4.70 -8.78
C HIS A 500 -2.42 -3.23 -8.73
N THR A 501 -2.34 -2.63 -7.55
CA THR A 501 -2.75 -1.24 -7.29
C THR A 501 -1.59 -0.34 -6.85
N ASN A 502 -0.35 -0.76 -7.02
CA ASN A 502 0.83 0.02 -6.63
C ASN A 502 0.93 1.37 -7.37
N ASP A 503 0.31 1.49 -8.54
CA ASP A 503 0.20 2.75 -9.27
C ASP A 503 -0.79 3.74 -8.64
N LEU A 504 -1.72 3.26 -7.83
CA LEU A 504 -2.72 4.09 -7.14
C LEU A 504 -2.20 4.62 -5.81
N CYS A 505 -1.47 3.80 -5.06
CA CYS A 505 -0.82 4.23 -3.82
C CYS A 505 0.44 3.39 -3.60
N VAL A 506 1.59 4.03 -3.40
CA VAL A 506 2.87 3.32 -3.25
C VAL A 506 2.92 2.61 -1.91
N PRO A 507 3.22 1.30 -1.89
CA PRO A 507 3.40 0.58 -0.63
C PRO A 507 4.66 1.05 0.10
N ASN A 508 4.67 0.95 1.43
CA ASN A 508 5.81 1.24 2.29
C ASN A 508 6.05 0.06 3.23
N SER A 509 7.18 -0.62 3.06
CA SER A 509 7.60 -1.76 3.87
C SER A 509 8.18 -1.38 5.24
N ASP A 510 8.08 -0.12 5.62
CA ASP A 510 8.86 0.52 6.66
C ASP A 510 10.30 0.81 6.23
N SER A 511 11.07 1.42 7.12
CA SER A 511 12.41 1.90 6.78
C SER A 511 13.41 0.77 6.55
N VAL A 512 14.40 1.06 5.72
CA VAL A 512 15.62 0.28 5.58
C VAL A 512 16.78 1.08 6.17
N GLY A 513 17.71 0.41 6.86
CA GLY A 513 18.76 1.12 7.56
C GLY A 513 19.97 0.23 7.82
N LEU A 514 20.77 0.64 8.79
CA LEU A 514 21.93 -0.14 9.21
C LEU A 514 21.54 -1.35 10.06
N PHE A 515 20.42 -1.29 10.75
CA PHE A 515 19.81 -2.34 11.55
C PHE A 515 20.81 -3.14 12.40
N PRO A 516 21.33 -2.55 13.48
CA PRO A 516 22.34 -3.23 14.31
C PRO A 516 21.83 -4.53 14.96
N GLY A 517 20.51 -4.73 15.00
CA GLY A 517 19.87 -5.95 15.49
C GLY A 517 19.80 -7.09 14.46
N LEU A 518 20.08 -6.80 13.18
CA LEU A 518 20.10 -7.79 12.09
C LEU A 518 21.53 -8.11 11.69
N ASN A 519 21.80 -9.37 11.32
CA ASN A 519 23.03 -9.71 10.61
C ASN A 519 23.01 -9.16 9.16
N ASP A 520 24.11 -9.26 8.42
CA ASP A 520 24.20 -8.69 7.06
C ASP A 520 23.23 -9.36 6.08
N THR A 521 22.99 -10.65 6.24
CA THR A 521 22.05 -11.43 5.41
C THR A 521 20.61 -10.96 5.61
N GLU A 522 20.19 -10.81 6.85
CA GLU A 522 18.85 -10.35 7.22
C GLU A 522 18.61 -8.88 6.82
N ALA A 523 19.61 -8.02 6.98
CA ALA A 523 19.54 -6.64 6.51
C ALA A 523 19.39 -6.57 4.98
N MET A 524 20.10 -7.44 4.25
CA MET A 524 19.93 -7.56 2.80
C MET A 524 18.58 -8.13 2.40
N PHE A 525 18.01 -9.06 3.18
CA PHE A 525 16.66 -9.54 2.95
C PHE A 525 15.64 -8.39 3.02
N CYS A 526 15.69 -7.57 4.07
CA CYS A 526 14.83 -6.41 4.24
C CYS A 526 14.94 -5.43 3.06
N LEU A 527 16.17 -5.13 2.64
CA LEU A 527 16.43 -4.23 1.53
C LEU A 527 15.92 -4.79 0.19
N ASN A 528 16.23 -6.06 -0.12
CA ASN A 528 15.78 -6.70 -1.34
C ASN A 528 14.26 -6.78 -1.42
N TYR A 529 13.60 -7.02 -0.28
CA TYR A 529 12.15 -7.02 -0.20
C TYR A 529 11.57 -5.63 -0.50
N CYS A 530 12.12 -4.58 0.12
CA CYS A 530 11.73 -3.20 -0.17
C CYS A 530 11.84 -2.87 -1.67
N LEU A 531 12.94 -3.29 -2.30
CA LEU A 531 13.21 -2.99 -3.71
C LEU A 531 12.30 -3.78 -4.66
N VAL A 532 12.14 -5.08 -4.45
CA VAL A 532 11.35 -5.93 -5.37
C VAL A 532 9.85 -5.64 -5.27
N THR A 533 9.39 -5.17 -4.13
CA THR A 533 7.99 -4.79 -3.93
C THR A 533 7.66 -3.37 -4.40
N HIS A 534 8.62 -2.67 -4.96
CA HIS A 534 8.50 -1.26 -5.33
C HIS A 534 7.99 -0.39 -4.18
N SER A 535 8.30 -0.77 -2.96
CA SER A 535 8.00 0.02 -1.77
C SER A 535 8.74 1.34 -1.79
N MET A 536 8.16 2.34 -1.17
CA MET A 536 8.87 3.59 -0.92
C MET A 536 10.14 3.29 -0.12
N VAL A 537 11.27 3.83 -0.57
CA VAL A 537 12.51 3.69 0.18
C VAL A 537 12.54 4.75 1.27
N GLU A 538 12.25 4.33 2.50
CA GLU A 538 12.46 5.12 3.71
C GLU A 538 13.76 4.65 4.35
N ILE A 539 14.72 5.56 4.52
CA ILE A 539 16.00 5.24 5.16
C ILE A 539 15.92 5.64 6.63
N ALA A 540 16.51 4.84 7.51
CA ALA A 540 16.63 5.16 8.92
C ALA A 540 18.07 5.04 9.41
N GLY A 541 18.28 5.47 10.66
CA GLY A 541 19.52 5.30 11.36
C GLY A 541 20.42 6.53 11.41
N ARG A 542 21.36 6.51 12.34
CA ARG A 542 22.40 7.52 12.51
C ARG A 542 23.54 7.31 11.51
N LEU A 543 23.25 7.49 10.22
CA LEU A 543 24.16 7.19 9.12
C LEU A 543 25.47 7.99 9.21
N SER A 544 25.41 9.22 9.72
CA SER A 544 26.58 10.08 9.92
C SER A 544 27.61 9.51 10.90
N LEU A 545 27.19 8.60 11.80
CA LEU A 545 28.09 7.95 12.77
C LEU A 545 28.73 6.65 12.25
N HIS A 546 28.30 6.19 11.07
CA HIS A 546 28.68 4.89 10.52
C HIS A 546 29.21 4.99 9.09
N SER A 547 29.93 6.08 8.78
CA SER A 547 30.45 6.37 7.43
C SER A 547 31.27 5.23 6.81
N ASP A 548 31.90 4.40 7.62
CA ASP A 548 32.74 3.28 7.17
C ASP A 548 31.98 1.93 7.09
N SER A 549 30.67 1.92 7.35
CA SER A 549 29.89 0.69 7.29
C SER A 549 29.73 0.20 5.85
N PRO A 550 30.03 -1.08 5.55
CA PRO A 550 29.76 -1.66 4.23
C PRO A 550 28.28 -1.57 3.83
N ARG A 551 27.35 -1.59 4.79
CA ARG A 551 25.92 -1.44 4.54
C ARG A 551 25.56 -0.10 3.93
N LEU A 552 26.31 0.98 4.22
CA LEU A 552 26.10 2.28 3.56
C LEU A 552 26.35 2.23 2.06
N THR A 553 27.37 1.49 1.61
CA THR A 553 27.63 1.31 0.17
C THR A 553 26.45 0.62 -0.52
N VAL A 554 25.91 -0.40 0.13
CA VAL A 554 24.71 -1.10 -0.36
C VAL A 554 23.50 -0.18 -0.39
N LEU A 555 23.24 0.58 0.67
CA LEU A 555 22.16 1.56 0.72
C LEU A 555 22.31 2.64 -0.36
N LYS A 556 23.50 3.15 -0.60
CA LYS A 556 23.76 4.13 -1.67
C LYS A 556 23.40 3.58 -3.05
N LYS A 557 23.70 2.30 -3.33
CA LYS A 557 23.27 1.64 -4.57
C LYS A 557 21.75 1.43 -4.60
N ALA A 558 21.16 0.96 -3.51
CA ALA A 558 19.74 0.69 -3.40
C ALA A 558 18.87 1.91 -3.69
N VAL A 559 19.21 3.06 -3.13
CA VAL A 559 18.46 4.31 -3.33
C VAL A 559 18.56 4.88 -4.74
N CYS A 560 19.44 4.35 -5.57
CA CYS A 560 19.49 4.66 -7.00
C CYS A 560 18.48 3.85 -7.82
N CYS A 561 17.84 2.84 -7.23
CA CYS A 561 16.86 2.01 -7.91
C CYS A 561 15.54 2.78 -8.07
N PRO A 562 15.00 2.89 -9.29
CA PRO A 562 13.76 3.63 -9.52
C PRO A 562 12.57 2.90 -8.93
N ASN A 563 11.73 3.62 -8.20
CA ASN A 563 10.38 3.20 -7.86
C ASN A 563 9.39 3.89 -8.81
N ASN A 564 8.72 3.13 -9.64
CA ASN A 564 7.76 3.64 -10.62
C ASN A 564 6.32 3.16 -10.37
N GLY A 565 6.06 2.57 -9.20
CA GLY A 565 4.76 2.01 -8.86
C GLY A 565 4.39 0.77 -9.67
N ALA A 566 5.38 0.01 -10.16
CA ALA A 566 5.11 -1.24 -10.88
C ALA A 566 4.45 -2.27 -9.96
N ASP A 567 3.57 -3.04 -10.54
CA ASP A 567 2.92 -4.15 -9.84
C ASP A 567 3.90 -5.29 -9.59
N VAL A 568 3.69 -6.00 -8.50
CA VAL A 568 4.50 -7.14 -8.05
C VAL A 568 3.75 -8.43 -8.32
N PHE A 569 4.47 -9.42 -8.79
CA PHE A 569 3.94 -10.74 -9.12
C PHE A 569 4.59 -11.82 -8.27
N LEU A 570 3.83 -12.87 -7.99
CA LEU A 570 4.22 -14.01 -7.17
C LEU A 570 4.40 -15.24 -8.06
N ALA A 571 5.64 -15.68 -8.30
CA ALA A 571 5.88 -16.87 -9.10
C ALA A 571 5.84 -18.14 -8.26
N ARG A 572 5.30 -19.23 -8.83
CA ARG A 572 5.17 -20.56 -8.18
C ARG A 572 4.44 -20.54 -6.83
N TYR A 573 3.65 -19.52 -6.59
CA TYR A 573 2.90 -19.43 -5.35
C TYR A 573 1.58 -20.20 -5.47
N ASP A 574 1.41 -21.23 -4.64
CA ASP A 574 0.13 -21.95 -4.55
C ASP A 574 -0.72 -21.36 -3.43
N TYR A 575 -1.54 -20.39 -3.80
CA TYR A 575 -2.46 -19.72 -2.88
C TYR A 575 -3.60 -20.62 -2.36
N ARG A 576 -3.71 -21.88 -2.84
CA ARG A 576 -4.62 -22.89 -2.28
C ARG A 576 -4.02 -23.53 -1.04
N ASP A 577 -2.71 -23.49 -0.90
CA ASP A 577 -2.05 -24.00 0.30
C ASP A 577 -1.97 -22.91 1.38
N HIS A 578 -3.09 -22.70 2.04
CA HIS A 578 -3.21 -21.75 3.14
C HIS A 578 -2.38 -22.11 4.39
N ARG A 579 -1.63 -23.20 4.39
CA ARG A 579 -0.73 -23.61 5.47
C ARG A 579 0.69 -23.14 5.28
N HIS A 580 1.06 -22.82 4.04
CA HIS A 580 2.43 -22.42 3.69
C HIS A 580 2.45 -21.15 2.81
N PRO A 581 1.99 -20.01 3.34
CA PRO A 581 1.76 -18.81 2.55
C PRO A 581 3.03 -18.00 2.24
N ILE A 582 4.20 -18.63 2.16
CA ILE A 582 5.45 -17.90 1.98
C ILE A 582 5.90 -18.02 0.54
N PRO A 583 5.73 -16.99 -0.31
CA PRO A 583 6.29 -17.00 -1.65
C PRO A 583 7.81 -16.86 -1.57
N GLU A 584 8.48 -17.69 -2.32
CA GLU A 584 9.94 -17.66 -2.44
C GLU A 584 10.40 -16.73 -3.56
N ILE A 585 9.53 -16.43 -4.53
CA ILE A 585 9.85 -15.70 -5.75
C ILE A 585 8.86 -14.57 -5.95
N LEU A 586 9.37 -13.34 -5.86
CA LEU A 586 8.63 -12.14 -6.23
C LEU A 586 9.31 -11.51 -7.45
N TYR A 587 8.53 -10.91 -8.35
CA TYR A 587 9.10 -10.19 -9.48
C TYR A 587 8.22 -9.03 -9.94
N PHE A 588 8.81 -8.11 -10.68
CA PHE A 588 8.10 -7.04 -11.35
C PHE A 588 8.62 -6.82 -12.78
N ASN A 589 7.82 -6.16 -13.60
CA ASN A 589 8.02 -6.06 -15.05
C ASN A 589 8.95 -4.95 -15.51
N THR A 590 9.56 -4.22 -14.59
CA THR A 590 10.45 -3.11 -14.96
C THR A 590 11.86 -3.46 -14.53
N PRO A 591 12.80 -3.60 -15.44
CA PRO A 591 14.19 -3.77 -15.08
C PRO A 591 14.71 -2.48 -14.44
N PHE A 592 15.69 -2.60 -13.57
CA PHE A 592 16.43 -1.42 -13.11
C PHE A 592 17.01 -0.65 -14.29
N PHE A 593 17.36 -1.35 -15.37
CA PHE A 593 17.94 -0.77 -16.58
C PHE A 593 17.44 -1.52 -17.82
N ALA A 594 16.52 -0.90 -18.56
CA ALA A 594 16.07 -1.45 -19.83
C ALA A 594 16.85 -0.82 -20.98
N VAL A 595 17.68 -1.62 -21.63
CA VAL A 595 18.12 -1.32 -22.98
C VAL A 595 17.04 -1.83 -23.94
N LYS A 596 16.26 -0.95 -24.53
CA LYS A 596 15.41 -1.33 -25.64
C LYS A 596 16.32 -1.66 -26.83
N ALA A 597 16.49 -2.95 -27.13
CA ALA A 597 16.93 -3.33 -28.47
C ALA A 597 15.85 -2.88 -29.46
N SER A 598 16.27 -2.34 -30.61
CA SER A 598 15.33 -2.02 -31.72
C SER A 598 14.62 -3.32 -32.15
N GLY A 599 13.33 -3.41 -31.89
CA GLY A 599 12.52 -4.59 -32.12
C GLY A 599 11.73 -4.93 -30.86
N ASP A 600 10.69 -5.69 -30.96
CA ASP A 600 9.73 -6.01 -29.91
C ASP A 600 10.40 -6.28 -28.57
N ALA A 601 10.30 -5.29 -27.67
CA ALA A 601 10.95 -5.36 -26.37
C ALA A 601 10.27 -6.43 -25.54
N VAL A 602 10.98 -7.53 -25.29
CA VAL A 602 10.55 -8.50 -24.28
C VAL A 602 10.54 -7.77 -22.94
N PRO A 603 9.42 -7.81 -22.21
CA PRO A 603 9.38 -7.22 -20.88
C PRO A 603 10.42 -7.89 -20.00
N LEU A 604 11.40 -7.14 -19.57
CA LEU A 604 12.41 -7.62 -18.64
C LEU A 604 11.81 -7.66 -17.23
N ARG A 605 12.44 -8.41 -16.33
CA ARG A 605 11.99 -8.63 -14.96
C ARG A 605 13.09 -8.27 -13.99
N THR A 606 12.71 -7.81 -12.81
CA THR A 606 13.55 -7.86 -11.61
C THR A 606 12.94 -8.88 -10.67
N VAL A 607 13.74 -9.76 -10.13
CA VAL A 607 13.33 -10.95 -9.36
C VAL A 607 13.99 -10.94 -8.00
N GLY A 608 13.20 -11.03 -6.94
CA GLY A 608 13.66 -11.32 -5.59
C GLY A 608 13.44 -12.80 -5.26
N LEU A 609 14.49 -13.46 -4.79
CA LEU A 609 14.42 -14.80 -4.22
C LEU A 609 14.59 -14.70 -2.72
N PHE A 610 13.69 -15.33 -1.95
CA PHE A 610 13.60 -15.17 -0.50
C PHE A 610 13.60 -16.52 0.22
N ASN A 611 14.44 -16.65 1.22
CA ASN A 611 14.51 -17.80 2.09
C ASN A 611 14.27 -17.37 3.54
N VAL A 612 13.11 -17.64 4.08
CA VAL A 612 12.75 -17.32 5.48
C VAL A 612 13.04 -18.44 6.46
N GLU A 613 13.58 -19.58 5.96
CA GLU A 613 13.86 -20.77 6.75
C GLU A 613 15.20 -20.66 7.46
N GLU A 614 15.38 -21.51 8.48
CA GLU A 614 16.60 -21.60 9.29
C GLU A 614 17.75 -22.35 8.59
N THR A 615 17.54 -22.81 7.36
CA THR A 615 18.52 -23.59 6.59
C THR A 615 18.71 -23.03 5.19
N ASP A 616 19.93 -23.18 4.68
CA ASP A 616 20.23 -22.84 3.30
C ASP A 616 19.42 -23.71 2.34
N LYS A 617 18.99 -23.13 1.22
CA LYS A 617 18.30 -23.87 0.17
C LYS A 617 18.66 -23.39 -1.23
N GLU A 618 18.37 -24.20 -2.22
CA GLU A 618 18.41 -23.81 -3.64
C GLU A 618 16.98 -23.50 -4.12
N ILE A 619 16.76 -22.24 -4.52
CA ILE A 619 15.50 -21.82 -5.14
C ILE A 619 15.64 -22.00 -6.65
N LYS A 620 14.79 -22.85 -7.22
CA LYS A 620 14.74 -23.08 -8.64
C LYS A 620 13.90 -22.01 -9.33
N LEU A 621 14.40 -21.50 -10.43
CA LEU A 621 13.74 -20.46 -11.23
C LEU A 621 13.86 -20.81 -12.71
N ALA A 622 12.76 -20.71 -13.46
CA ALA A 622 12.71 -20.93 -14.89
C ALA A 622 12.12 -19.69 -15.62
N PRO A 623 12.44 -19.48 -16.91
CA PRO A 623 11.84 -18.37 -17.67
C PRO A 623 10.30 -18.37 -17.66
N GLU A 624 9.70 -19.54 -17.65
CA GLU A 624 8.25 -19.74 -17.62
C GLU A 624 7.61 -19.21 -16.31
N ASP A 625 8.31 -19.32 -15.19
CA ASP A 625 7.85 -18.80 -13.89
C ASP A 625 7.66 -17.28 -13.92
N LEU A 626 8.42 -16.61 -14.75
CA LEU A 626 8.38 -15.17 -14.95
C LEU A 626 7.54 -14.77 -16.17
N LYS A 627 6.78 -15.70 -16.74
CA LYS A 627 5.98 -15.48 -17.96
C LYS A 627 6.78 -14.86 -19.10
N LEU A 628 8.06 -15.26 -19.24
CA LEU A 628 8.93 -14.80 -20.31
C LEU A 628 8.63 -15.57 -21.60
N PRO A 629 8.63 -14.92 -22.78
CA PRO A 629 8.55 -15.62 -24.07
C PRO A 629 9.73 -16.59 -24.25
N ALA A 630 9.61 -17.52 -25.20
CA ALA A 630 10.71 -18.37 -25.55
C ALA A 630 11.93 -17.54 -26.04
N GLY A 631 13.08 -17.72 -25.43
CA GLY A 631 14.26 -16.91 -25.72
C GLY A 631 15.49 -17.33 -24.92
N LYS A 632 16.57 -16.57 -25.11
CA LYS A 632 17.78 -16.67 -24.30
C LYS A 632 17.85 -15.48 -23.37
N TYR A 633 18.10 -15.74 -22.11
CA TYR A 633 18.14 -14.71 -21.08
C TYR A 633 19.41 -14.81 -20.25
N ILE A 634 19.75 -13.72 -19.58
CA ILE A 634 20.83 -13.62 -18.61
C ILE A 634 20.19 -13.14 -17.30
N LEU A 635 20.46 -13.86 -16.20
CA LEU A 635 20.24 -13.36 -14.87
C LEU A 635 21.51 -12.70 -14.38
N THR A 636 21.38 -11.51 -13.78
CA THR A 636 22.50 -10.80 -13.15
C THR A 636 22.14 -10.53 -11.70
N ASP A 637 22.96 -11.00 -10.78
CA ASP A 637 22.85 -10.61 -9.37
C ASP A 637 23.21 -9.13 -9.23
N VAL A 638 22.26 -8.35 -8.74
CA VAL A 638 22.34 -6.87 -8.67
C VAL A 638 23.48 -6.43 -7.74
N TRP A 639 23.81 -7.20 -6.71
CA TRP A 639 24.80 -6.82 -5.71
C TRP A 639 26.20 -7.23 -6.09
N THR A 640 26.34 -8.43 -6.64
CA THR A 640 27.65 -9.04 -6.93
C THR A 640 28.06 -8.91 -8.39
N GLY A 641 27.11 -8.62 -9.29
CA GLY A 641 27.31 -8.64 -10.74
C GLY A 641 27.51 -10.04 -11.32
N ARG A 642 27.33 -11.11 -10.52
CA ARG A 642 27.39 -12.48 -11.00
C ARG A 642 26.30 -12.77 -12.00
N THR A 643 26.63 -13.40 -13.12
CA THR A 643 25.69 -13.73 -14.19
C THR A 643 25.44 -15.23 -14.31
N PHE A 644 24.22 -15.57 -14.76
CA PHE A 644 23.80 -16.95 -15.03
C PHE A 644 23.15 -17.00 -16.42
N ASP A 645 23.40 -18.08 -17.17
CA ASP A 645 22.61 -18.39 -18.37
C ASP A 645 21.20 -18.82 -17.95
N PHE A 646 20.22 -18.09 -18.37
CA PHE A 646 18.81 -18.29 -18.00
C PHE A 646 17.96 -18.73 -19.19
N SER A 647 18.53 -19.54 -20.07
CA SER A 647 17.79 -20.17 -21.18
C SER A 647 16.98 -21.40 -20.75
N ARG A 648 17.09 -21.81 -19.49
CA ARG A 648 16.42 -22.96 -18.85
C ARG A 648 16.37 -22.73 -17.34
N GLU A 649 15.74 -23.66 -16.61
CA GLU A 649 15.72 -23.65 -15.16
C GLU A 649 17.15 -23.56 -14.58
N VAL A 650 17.34 -22.69 -13.63
CA VAL A 650 18.55 -22.50 -12.82
C VAL A 650 18.22 -22.69 -11.35
N ALA A 651 19.16 -23.27 -10.59
CA ALA A 651 19.09 -23.32 -9.14
C ALA A 651 19.99 -22.23 -8.56
N VAL A 652 19.42 -21.36 -7.77
CA VAL A 652 20.13 -20.25 -7.12
C VAL A 652 20.24 -20.55 -5.62
N PRO A 653 21.47 -20.67 -5.07
CA PRO A 653 21.63 -20.89 -3.65
C PRO A 653 21.25 -19.62 -2.87
N VAL A 654 20.38 -19.78 -1.88
CA VAL A 654 19.95 -18.72 -0.96
C VAL A 654 20.16 -19.21 0.47
N VAL A 655 21.01 -18.53 1.21
CA VAL A 655 21.32 -18.89 2.59
C VAL A 655 20.11 -18.71 3.51
N ALA A 656 20.15 -19.31 4.69
CA ALA A 656 19.14 -19.12 5.73
C ALA A 656 18.91 -17.63 6.02
N HIS A 657 17.65 -17.20 6.15
CA HIS A 657 17.22 -15.79 6.31
C HIS A 657 17.73 -14.86 5.18
N GLY A 658 18.08 -15.44 4.04
CA GLY A 658 18.73 -14.74 2.95
C GLY A 658 17.80 -14.40 1.80
N SER A 659 18.34 -13.59 0.90
CA SER A 659 17.67 -13.24 -0.35
C SER A 659 18.66 -12.95 -1.46
N CYS A 660 18.21 -13.06 -2.71
CA CYS A 660 18.94 -12.59 -3.89
C CYS A 660 18.06 -11.63 -4.68
N LEU A 661 18.64 -10.57 -5.22
CA LEU A 661 17.99 -9.68 -6.16
C LEU A 661 18.62 -9.83 -7.53
N LEU A 662 17.83 -10.24 -8.51
CA LEU A 662 18.31 -10.62 -9.84
C LEU A 662 17.64 -9.75 -10.91
N ALA A 663 18.44 -9.23 -11.83
CA ALA A 663 17.93 -8.58 -13.04
C ALA A 663 17.89 -9.59 -14.18
N VAL A 664 16.78 -9.66 -14.90
CA VAL A 664 16.60 -10.52 -16.07
C VAL A 664 16.75 -9.69 -17.32
N ASN A 665 17.68 -10.05 -18.17
CA ASN A 665 17.90 -9.42 -19.46
C ASN A 665 17.82 -10.44 -20.60
N GLN A 666 17.24 -10.05 -21.75
CA GLN A 666 17.32 -10.87 -22.93
C GLN A 666 18.77 -10.89 -23.43
N ALA A 667 19.30 -12.07 -23.73
CA ALA A 667 20.66 -12.21 -24.25
C ALA A 667 20.71 -11.73 -25.72
N CYS A 668 21.24 -10.53 -25.93
CA CYS A 668 21.30 -9.90 -27.26
C CYS A 668 22.70 -9.42 -27.68
N GLY A 669 23.74 -10.06 -27.18
CA GLY A 669 25.13 -9.68 -27.49
C GLY A 669 25.71 -8.73 -26.44
N GLN A 670 26.33 -7.61 -26.87
CA GLN A 670 26.80 -6.60 -25.95
C GLN A 670 25.61 -5.78 -25.44
N GLN A 671 25.46 -5.69 -24.13
CA GLN A 671 24.34 -5.00 -23.48
C GLN A 671 24.70 -4.58 -22.06
N LEU A 672 24.00 -3.58 -21.55
CA LEU A 672 24.04 -3.19 -20.14
C LEU A 672 23.32 -4.26 -19.32
N LEU A 673 23.96 -4.79 -18.29
CA LEU A 673 23.39 -5.77 -17.37
C LEU A 673 22.97 -5.15 -16.04
N ASP A 674 23.74 -4.18 -15.55
CA ASP A 674 23.51 -3.52 -14.28
C ASP A 674 24.14 -2.13 -14.25
N SER A 675 23.64 -1.27 -13.37
CA SER A 675 24.18 0.07 -13.13
C SER A 675 23.86 0.51 -11.70
N ASN A 676 24.73 1.30 -11.11
CA ASN A 676 24.42 2.06 -9.89
C ASN A 676 24.25 3.55 -10.18
N VAL A 677 24.20 3.95 -11.45
CA VAL A 677 23.97 5.35 -11.84
C VAL A 677 22.55 5.74 -11.49
N GLY A 678 22.39 6.86 -10.81
CA GLY A 678 21.07 7.41 -10.45
C GLY A 678 20.32 7.99 -11.66
N ALA A 679 19.95 7.12 -12.59
CA ALA A 679 19.22 7.47 -13.80
C ALA A 679 17.84 6.79 -13.80
N TRP A 680 16.79 7.58 -14.02
CA TRP A 680 15.41 7.08 -14.05
C TRP A 680 14.98 6.55 -15.42
N GLU A 681 15.67 6.99 -16.48
CA GLU A 681 15.38 6.59 -17.85
C GLU A 681 16.68 6.22 -18.54
N VAL A 682 16.69 5.05 -19.16
CA VAL A 682 17.78 4.56 -19.97
C VAL A 682 17.23 4.25 -21.37
N HIS A 683 17.74 4.92 -22.37
CA HIS A 683 17.40 4.66 -23.77
C HIS A 683 18.58 4.00 -24.47
N GLY A 684 18.31 2.91 -25.19
CA GLY A 684 19.33 2.18 -25.94
C GLY A 684 18.97 2.11 -27.41
N GLU A 685 19.92 2.38 -28.27
CA GLU A 685 19.82 2.18 -29.71
C GLU A 685 21.00 1.32 -30.21
N ARG A 686 20.69 0.36 -31.06
CA ARG A 686 21.71 -0.46 -31.72
C ARG A 686 21.76 -0.12 -33.20
N GLN A 687 22.96 0.22 -33.68
CA GLN A 687 23.21 0.46 -35.10
C GLN A 687 24.38 -0.43 -35.55
N GLY A 688 24.07 -1.58 -36.17
CA GLY A 688 25.07 -2.59 -36.49
C GLY A 688 25.72 -3.16 -35.22
N GLU A 689 27.04 -3.03 -35.11
CA GLU A 689 27.82 -3.46 -33.95
C GLU A 689 27.88 -2.39 -32.83
N ALA A 690 27.43 -1.16 -33.11
CA ALA A 690 27.47 -0.11 -32.12
C ALA A 690 26.22 -0.12 -31.22
N LEU A 691 26.42 0.01 -29.92
CA LEU A 691 25.38 0.22 -28.90
C LEU A 691 25.53 1.64 -28.35
N ARG A 692 24.47 2.44 -28.49
CA ARG A 692 24.37 3.77 -27.90
C ARG A 692 23.39 3.72 -26.72
N LEU A 693 23.82 4.25 -25.57
CA LEU A 693 22.97 4.41 -24.40
C LEU A 693 22.91 5.88 -24.02
N THR A 694 21.72 6.36 -23.70
CA THR A 694 21.51 7.67 -23.08
C THR A 694 20.74 7.51 -21.78
N MET A 695 21.16 8.22 -20.73
CA MET A 695 20.62 8.14 -19.38
C MET A 695 20.39 9.55 -18.85
N ALA A 696 19.20 9.83 -18.34
CA ALA A 696 18.94 11.08 -17.61
C ALA A 696 19.43 10.94 -16.15
N VAL A 697 20.67 11.34 -15.91
CA VAL A 697 21.29 11.28 -14.56
C VAL A 697 20.79 12.46 -13.73
N ARG A 698 20.29 12.17 -12.53
CA ARG A 698 19.69 13.18 -11.65
C ARG A 698 20.60 13.67 -10.53
N TYR A 699 21.68 12.97 -10.26
CA TYR A 699 22.51 13.21 -9.08
C TYR A 699 23.99 13.22 -9.41
N ARG A 700 24.75 13.99 -8.64
CA ARG A 700 26.19 13.84 -8.55
C ARG A 700 26.53 12.51 -7.89
N GLN A 701 27.54 11.81 -8.40
CA GLN A 701 27.93 10.50 -7.90
C GLN A 701 29.43 10.30 -8.06
N ASP A 702 30.11 10.05 -6.96
CA ASP A 702 31.58 9.94 -6.98
C ASP A 702 32.05 8.55 -7.48
N GLU A 703 31.23 7.51 -7.32
CA GLU A 703 31.52 6.15 -7.77
C GLU A 703 30.34 5.60 -8.58
N ALA A 704 30.31 5.96 -9.86
CA ALA A 704 29.33 5.42 -10.79
C ALA A 704 29.88 4.19 -11.50
N GLN A 705 29.03 3.18 -11.70
CA GLN A 705 29.41 1.93 -12.35
C GLN A 705 28.34 1.49 -13.36
N LEU A 706 28.80 1.04 -14.52
CA LEU A 706 28.01 0.32 -15.51
C LEU A 706 28.60 -1.07 -15.73
N LEU A 707 27.79 -2.12 -15.69
CA LEU A 707 28.19 -3.51 -15.92
C LEU A 707 27.62 -4.00 -17.26
N PHE A 708 28.46 -4.59 -18.09
CA PHE A 708 28.10 -5.07 -19.43
C PHE A 708 28.21 -6.59 -19.58
N ALA A 709 27.55 -7.13 -20.60
CA ALA A 709 27.55 -8.57 -20.87
C ALA A 709 28.91 -9.10 -21.33
N LYS A 710 29.71 -8.24 -21.99
CA LYS A 710 31.03 -8.58 -22.50
C LYS A 710 32.07 -7.53 -22.12
N PRO A 711 33.35 -7.86 -22.09
CA PRO A 711 34.43 -6.88 -21.89
C PRO A 711 34.37 -5.74 -22.92
N LEU A 712 34.60 -4.54 -22.43
CA LEU A 712 34.54 -3.32 -23.22
C LEU A 712 35.87 -3.09 -23.95
N ARG A 713 35.83 -2.69 -25.23
CA ARG A 713 37.02 -2.45 -26.05
C ARG A 713 37.11 -1.02 -26.57
N GLN A 714 36.09 -0.56 -27.27
CA GLN A 714 36.04 0.80 -27.80
C GLN A 714 34.81 1.51 -27.21
N VAL A 715 35.09 2.48 -26.35
CA VAL A 715 34.04 3.16 -25.59
C VAL A 715 34.27 4.67 -25.62
N SER A 716 33.21 5.42 -25.80
CA SER A 716 33.17 6.85 -25.50
C SER A 716 32.06 7.14 -24.49
N LEU A 717 32.37 7.98 -23.51
CA LEU A 717 31.45 8.41 -22.46
C LEU A 717 31.42 9.92 -22.39
N ALA A 718 30.23 10.51 -22.34
CA ALA A 718 30.06 11.95 -22.23
C ALA A 718 28.93 12.30 -21.27
N LEU A 719 29.10 13.39 -20.51
CA LEU A 719 28.07 13.99 -19.66
C LEU A 719 27.75 15.39 -20.20
N ASN A 720 26.47 15.62 -20.53
CA ASN A 720 26.03 16.87 -21.15
C ASN A 720 26.85 17.26 -22.42
N GLY A 721 27.17 16.25 -23.23
CA GLY A 721 27.98 16.41 -24.46
C GLY A 721 29.47 16.64 -24.25
N ARG A 722 29.98 16.61 -23.02
CA ARG A 722 31.41 16.74 -22.71
C ARG A 722 32.01 15.38 -22.40
N PRO A 723 33.15 15.02 -22.99
CA PRO A 723 33.83 13.77 -22.66
C PRO A 723 34.03 13.62 -21.14
N LEU A 724 33.84 12.41 -20.66
CA LEU A 724 33.98 12.03 -19.26
C LEU A 724 35.06 10.96 -19.11
N ASP A 725 35.96 11.16 -18.14
CA ASP A 725 36.99 10.18 -17.82
C ASP A 725 36.37 8.95 -17.14
N PHE A 726 36.86 7.77 -17.49
CA PHE A 726 36.44 6.52 -16.93
C PHE A 726 37.59 5.50 -16.86
N SER A 727 37.43 4.48 -16.05
CA SER A 727 38.28 3.31 -16.00
C SER A 727 37.51 2.04 -16.36
N LEU A 728 38.17 1.07 -16.94
CA LEU A 728 37.61 -0.23 -17.30
C LEU A 728 38.19 -1.32 -16.42
N ASN A 729 37.30 -2.15 -15.89
CA ASN A 729 37.67 -3.36 -15.16
C ASN A 729 36.88 -4.54 -15.74
N GLY A 730 37.45 -5.22 -16.72
CA GLY A 730 36.80 -6.30 -17.45
C GLY A 730 35.59 -5.80 -18.23
N ASN A 731 34.40 -6.18 -17.80
CA ASN A 731 33.12 -5.75 -18.35
C ASN A 731 32.42 -4.63 -17.55
N ALA A 732 33.10 -4.09 -16.55
CA ALA A 732 32.63 -2.96 -15.77
C ALA A 732 33.33 -1.66 -16.18
N MET A 733 32.55 -0.57 -16.23
CA MET A 733 33.03 0.79 -16.43
C MET A 733 32.80 1.59 -15.15
N LEU A 734 33.84 2.25 -14.65
CA LEU A 734 33.82 3.07 -13.45
C LEU A 734 34.14 4.52 -13.82
N PHE A 735 33.36 5.45 -13.31
CA PHE A 735 33.49 6.89 -13.59
C PHE A 735 32.86 7.73 -12.49
N GLN A 736 32.99 9.05 -12.63
CA GLN A 736 32.39 10.01 -11.70
C GLN A 736 31.35 10.87 -12.42
N VAL A 737 30.18 11.02 -11.84
CA VAL A 737 29.15 11.94 -12.31
C VAL A 737 29.27 13.25 -11.53
N SER A 738 29.74 14.30 -12.15
CA SER A 738 30.02 15.59 -11.49
C SER A 738 28.78 16.47 -11.33
N SER A 739 27.72 16.26 -12.13
CA SER A 739 26.48 17.04 -12.11
C SER A 739 25.31 16.25 -12.71
N PRO A 740 24.07 16.57 -12.38
CA PRO A 740 22.91 16.08 -13.13
C PRO A 740 23.01 16.40 -14.62
N GLY A 741 22.40 15.58 -15.46
CA GLY A 741 22.34 15.80 -16.89
C GLY A 741 22.21 14.55 -17.72
N GLU A 742 22.42 14.67 -19.01
CA GLU A 742 22.41 13.55 -19.94
C GLU A 742 23.76 12.85 -20.00
N LEU A 743 23.80 11.60 -19.62
CA LEU A 743 24.95 10.72 -19.80
C LEU A 743 24.77 9.94 -21.10
N ALA A 744 25.68 10.10 -22.02
CA ALA A 744 25.70 9.41 -23.30
C ALA A 744 26.91 8.45 -23.38
N LEU A 745 26.65 7.22 -23.76
CA LEU A 745 27.64 6.19 -23.94
C LEU A 745 27.54 5.59 -25.34
N GLU A 746 28.64 5.41 -26.01
CA GLU A 746 28.73 4.67 -27.28
C GLU A 746 29.77 3.56 -27.14
N LEU A 747 29.31 2.33 -27.42
CA LEU A 747 30.14 1.14 -27.46
C LEU A 747 30.25 0.67 -28.90
N LYS A 748 31.46 0.26 -29.31
CA LYS A 748 31.67 -0.50 -30.56
C LYS A 748 32.26 -1.85 -30.20
N ASP A 749 31.67 -2.92 -30.68
CA ASP A 749 32.17 -4.29 -30.50
C ASP A 749 33.48 -4.53 -31.22
#